data_f4189501f23c1e1a26afde7b6a8c3a9a
#
_entry.id   f4189501f23c1e1a26afde7b6a8c3a9a
#
_cell.length_a   1.000
_cell.length_b   1.000
_cell.length_c   1.000
_cell.angle_alpha   90.00
_cell.angle_beta   90.00
_cell.angle_gamma   90.00
#
_symmetry.space_group_name_H-M   'P 1'
#
loop_
_entity.id
_entity.type
_entity.pdbx_description
1 polymer ?
#
loop_
_entity_poly.entity_id
_entity_poly.type
_entity_poly.pdbx_seq_one_letter_code
_entity_poly.pdbx_strand_id
1 'polypeptide(L)'
;MTTNPSAIASWFVAASAVAALSACGSSDDTAPATPAVANGTKATLAMLETTDIHTNVLSYDYFKLAEDKSIGIERTATLIAAARKEFPNTMLFDDGDTIQGTALADYQALVSPVDCKSTLAVYKVMNSLGYDVGTIGNHEFNYGLPFLAQVTGSKLDVPNLPPVAQQANCAGPAFPLVLSNVLGAKTAQPIFKPYTIVTRNINATAPDGKPVTVPVKVGVIGFTPPAIMAWDKRNLEGNVYTDGLKESAEKYVPQMRAEGAQIVVALSHGGLDASPYTPSMENGSYYLSTVPGIDVLMIGHSHQVFPDATSTVSQFNLPGVDKVKGTVNGVPTVMANFWGKHLGVIALSMTYTNGAWTIDKSATRVEARPIQNADKTYVAADPSIAAAIAAEHQATIDYVKTPVGTTDFRMTTYFADVGDAAAIEIVNQAQAQYVVDYVAANLPQYAGIPVLSVSAPFKSGFGGGNDFTDVAAGNVAINNAADLYLYPNTVYAVKVSGSDLKAWLETAAQRFNRIDPSLTAAQALISSYPGYNFDMITSPDFSYEIDVTQAVGNRIHNLSYKGAPVASDQAFIVATNNYRASGGGNFPGLDGSKTIYASPDANRDVLISYIKRVKAISSTVNGSDRSWRFTKVATHGPVTFKSAPNLVALAQSRGIGNVAQLQADDGSGKSLAVYSIDLSQ
;
A
#
# COMPACT_ATOMS: atom_id res chain seq x y z
N MET A 1 14.44 -57.99 -46.74
CA MET A 1 14.74 -59.34 -46.25
C MET A 1 14.07 -59.45 -44.91
N THR A 2 12.91 -60.03 -44.89
CA THR A 2 12.53 -61.31 -44.30
C THR A 2 12.63 -61.30 -42.79
N THR A 3 11.68 -61.61 -41.98
CA THR A 3 10.36 -62.28 -42.06
C THR A 3 9.70 -62.23 -40.68
N ASN A 4 8.42 -62.06 -40.66
CA ASN A 4 7.48 -62.51 -39.62
C ASN A 4 7.49 -64.08 -39.59
N PRO A 5 6.77 -64.86 -38.74
CA PRO A 5 5.58 -64.58 -37.95
C PRO A 5 5.33 -65.51 -36.71
N SER A 6 4.12 -65.33 -36.15
CA SER A 6 3.17 -66.34 -35.62
C SER A 6 3.40 -66.82 -34.15
N ALA A 7 2.42 -67.29 -33.37
CA ALA A 7 0.96 -67.37 -33.44
C ALA A 7 0.41 -67.88 -32.11
N ILE A 8 -0.82 -67.51 -31.81
CA ILE A 8 -1.97 -68.26 -31.25
C ILE A 8 -1.76 -69.23 -30.07
N ALA A 9 -2.55 -69.08 -29.00
CA ALA A 9 -3.50 -70.12 -28.56
C ALA A 9 -4.50 -69.58 -27.52
N SER A 10 -5.75 -69.67 -27.91
CA SER A 10 -6.97 -69.53 -27.08
C SER A 10 -7.20 -70.83 -26.31
N TRP A 11 -7.73 -70.71 -25.10
CA TRP A 11 -8.55 -71.82 -24.50
C TRP A 11 -9.72 -71.22 -23.72
N PHE A 12 -10.93 -71.53 -24.19
CA PHE A 12 -12.22 -71.44 -23.49
C PHE A 12 -12.34 -72.56 -22.49
N VAL A 13 -12.88 -72.30 -21.31
CA VAL A 13 -13.65 -73.29 -20.55
C VAL A 13 -14.85 -72.62 -19.90
N ALA A 14 -15.96 -73.29 -19.99
CA ALA A 14 -17.32 -72.85 -19.76
C ALA A 14 -17.79 -72.89 -18.29
N ALA A 15 -18.80 -72.11 -18.08
CA ALA A 15 -19.84 -72.02 -17.06
C ALA A 15 -20.09 -73.16 -16.09
N SER A 16 -20.38 -72.79 -14.84
CA SER A 16 -21.39 -73.45 -14.01
C SER A 16 -22.08 -72.44 -13.11
N ALA A 17 -23.35 -72.23 -13.32
CA ALA A 17 -24.25 -71.44 -12.48
C ALA A 17 -24.58 -72.16 -11.19
N VAL A 18 -24.44 -71.49 -10.06
CA VAL A 18 -25.10 -71.84 -8.81
C VAL A 18 -25.86 -70.62 -8.31
N ALA A 19 -27.17 -70.68 -8.35
CA ALA A 19 -28.06 -69.71 -7.74
C ALA A 19 -28.08 -69.93 -6.21
N ALA A 20 -27.71 -68.95 -5.43
CA ALA A 20 -28.02 -68.85 -4.02
C ALA A 20 -28.75 -67.53 -3.78
N LEU A 21 -30.01 -67.62 -3.43
CA LEU A 21 -30.83 -66.55 -2.90
C LEU A 21 -30.22 -66.14 -1.57
N SER A 22 -29.85 -64.90 -1.43
CA SER A 22 -29.54 -64.26 -0.14
C SER A 22 -30.20 -62.91 -0.04
N ALA A 23 -30.87 -62.75 1.05
CA ALA A 23 -31.72 -61.63 1.46
C ALA A 23 -31.17 -60.24 1.19
N CYS A 24 -32.06 -59.35 0.76
CA CYS A 24 -31.92 -57.89 0.84
C CYS A 24 -31.65 -57.49 2.30
N GLY A 25 -30.39 -57.08 2.58
CA GLY A 25 -30.06 -56.19 3.65
C GLY A 25 -29.71 -54.83 3.00
N SER A 26 -30.62 -53.91 3.01
CA SER A 26 -30.32 -52.50 2.72
C SER A 26 -29.44 -51.99 3.87
N SER A 27 -28.12 -51.99 3.68
CA SER A 27 -27.26 -51.14 4.48
C SER A 27 -27.44 -49.70 3.95
N ASP A 28 -28.32 -48.97 4.58
CA ASP A 28 -28.30 -47.50 4.52
C ASP A 28 -26.95 -47.07 5.14
N ASP A 29 -25.93 -46.90 4.31
CA ASP A 29 -24.77 -46.07 4.62
C ASP A 29 -25.25 -44.60 4.65
N THR A 30 -26.09 -44.26 5.63
CA THR A 30 -26.27 -42.89 6.04
C THR A 30 -24.95 -42.48 6.70
N ALA A 31 -24.17 -41.65 5.96
CA ALA A 31 -23.09 -40.87 6.58
C ALA A 31 -23.64 -40.32 7.91
N PRO A 32 -22.87 -40.38 9.01
CA PRO A 32 -23.36 -39.92 10.32
C PRO A 32 -23.82 -38.47 10.17
N ALA A 33 -25.11 -38.24 10.40
CA ALA A 33 -25.71 -36.94 10.38
C ALA A 33 -24.90 -36.05 11.31
N THR A 34 -24.34 -34.95 10.80
CA THR A 34 -23.66 -33.94 11.62
C THR A 34 -24.58 -33.61 12.80
N PRO A 35 -24.14 -33.75 14.05
CA PRO A 35 -25.02 -33.53 15.21
C PRO A 35 -25.63 -32.14 15.10
N ALA A 36 -26.95 -32.03 15.17
CA ALA A 36 -27.64 -30.75 15.14
C ALA A 36 -27.16 -29.89 16.31
N VAL A 37 -26.65 -28.70 16.01
CA VAL A 37 -26.19 -27.75 17.04
C VAL A 37 -27.38 -27.38 17.93
N ALA A 38 -27.25 -27.53 19.23
CA ALA A 38 -28.33 -27.22 20.18
C ALA A 38 -28.54 -25.70 20.31
N ASN A 39 -29.80 -25.26 20.35
CA ASN A 39 -30.11 -23.84 20.65
C ASN A 39 -29.53 -23.45 22.01
N GLY A 40 -28.93 -22.26 22.07
CA GLY A 40 -28.20 -21.78 23.26
C GLY A 40 -26.74 -22.18 23.32
N THR A 41 -26.22 -22.95 22.36
CA THR A 41 -24.77 -23.22 22.24
C THR A 41 -24.02 -21.91 22.02
N LYS A 42 -22.94 -21.68 22.79
CA LYS A 42 -22.15 -20.45 22.76
C LYS A 42 -20.74 -20.73 22.25
N ALA A 43 -20.19 -19.81 21.47
CA ALA A 43 -18.80 -19.87 20.98
C ALA A 43 -18.19 -18.49 20.89
N THR A 44 -16.85 -18.42 20.97
CA THR A 44 -16.07 -17.27 20.55
C THR A 44 -15.27 -17.68 19.32
N LEU A 45 -15.33 -16.88 18.26
CA LEU A 45 -14.52 -17.00 17.07
C LEU A 45 -13.74 -15.70 16.85
N ALA A 46 -12.43 -15.75 16.98
CA ALA A 46 -11.57 -14.59 16.74
C ALA A 46 -11.13 -14.57 15.28
N MET A 47 -11.45 -13.47 14.62
CA MET A 47 -11.03 -13.17 13.26
C MET A 47 -9.83 -12.24 13.32
N LEU A 48 -8.71 -12.67 12.78
CA LEU A 48 -7.43 -11.98 12.77
C LEU A 48 -7.20 -11.37 11.40
N GLU A 49 -6.64 -10.16 11.35
CA GLU A 49 -6.38 -9.43 10.12
C GLU A 49 -4.94 -8.96 10.02
N THR A 50 -4.38 -9.11 8.83
CA THR A 50 -3.29 -8.26 8.32
C THR A 50 -3.76 -7.52 7.07
N THR A 51 -3.18 -6.37 6.79
CA THR A 51 -3.44 -5.57 5.60
C THR A 51 -2.18 -4.81 5.23
N ASP A 52 -2.06 -4.40 3.96
CA ASP A 52 -1.00 -3.51 3.49
C ASP A 52 0.40 -4.00 3.92
N ILE A 53 0.66 -5.31 3.79
CA ILE A 53 1.96 -5.92 4.14
C ILE A 53 3.07 -5.35 3.25
N HIS A 54 2.76 -5.08 1.98
CA HIS A 54 3.70 -4.50 1.01
C HIS A 54 5.05 -5.22 1.01
N THR A 55 5.03 -6.56 1.10
CA THR A 55 6.21 -7.42 1.17
C THR A 55 7.21 -7.05 2.29
N ASN A 56 6.76 -6.37 3.36
CA ASN A 56 7.56 -6.14 4.56
C ASN A 56 7.56 -7.41 5.43
N VAL A 57 8.27 -8.43 4.96
CA VAL A 57 8.33 -9.74 5.61
C VAL A 57 9.21 -9.70 6.85
N LEU A 58 10.39 -9.09 6.73
CA LEU A 58 11.37 -8.95 7.81
C LEU A 58 11.36 -7.53 8.39
N SER A 59 11.85 -7.40 9.61
CA SER A 59 12.17 -6.11 10.23
C SER A 59 13.46 -5.55 9.63
N TYR A 60 13.43 -5.24 8.32
CA TYR A 60 14.62 -4.83 7.58
C TYR A 60 14.30 -3.78 6.51
N ASP A 61 14.98 -2.64 6.59
CA ASP A 61 14.93 -1.60 5.56
C ASP A 61 16.03 -1.87 4.51
N TYR A 62 15.65 -2.38 3.35
CA TYR A 62 16.57 -2.68 2.25
C TYR A 62 17.25 -1.43 1.67
N PHE A 63 16.67 -0.25 1.85
CA PHE A 63 17.27 0.99 1.35
C PHE A 63 18.35 1.49 2.30
N LYS A 64 18.17 1.32 3.60
CA LYS A 64 19.17 1.64 4.63
C LYS A 64 20.15 0.49 4.87
N LEU A 65 19.86 -0.72 4.37
CA LEU A 65 20.60 -1.95 4.64
C LEU A 65 20.74 -2.21 6.15
N ALA A 66 19.66 -1.99 6.89
CA ALA A 66 19.67 -2.05 8.36
C ALA A 66 18.37 -2.63 8.91
N GLU A 67 18.43 -3.18 10.13
CA GLU A 67 17.25 -3.61 10.87
C GLU A 67 16.33 -2.41 11.15
N ASP A 68 15.03 -2.59 10.91
CA ASP A 68 13.96 -1.69 11.34
C ASP A 68 12.91 -2.48 12.12
N LYS A 69 12.96 -2.40 13.45
CA LYS A 69 12.05 -3.14 14.33
C LYS A 69 10.60 -2.65 14.26
N SER A 70 10.34 -1.52 13.65
CA SER A 70 9.00 -0.93 13.56
C SER A 70 8.12 -1.56 12.46
N ILE A 71 8.67 -2.50 11.67
CA ILE A 71 8.00 -3.18 10.56
C ILE A 71 8.27 -4.69 10.61
N GLY A 72 7.55 -5.43 9.77
CA GLY A 72 7.85 -6.84 9.50
C GLY A 72 6.81 -7.80 10.04
N ILE A 73 6.25 -8.63 9.13
CA ILE A 73 5.28 -9.66 9.49
C ILE A 73 5.88 -10.72 10.44
N GLU A 74 7.20 -10.86 10.49
CA GLU A 74 7.88 -11.73 11.44
C GLU A 74 7.59 -11.37 12.92
N ARG A 75 7.27 -10.10 13.19
CA ARG A 75 6.84 -9.66 14.53
C ARG A 75 5.33 -9.82 14.71
N THR A 76 4.56 -9.56 13.67
CA THR A 76 3.11 -9.84 13.66
C THR A 76 2.82 -11.33 13.84
N ALA A 77 3.70 -12.21 13.34
CA ALA A 77 3.63 -13.66 13.57
C ALA A 77 3.58 -14.02 15.06
N THR A 78 4.36 -13.31 15.90
CA THR A 78 4.32 -13.48 17.36
C THR A 78 2.97 -13.06 17.94
N LEU A 79 2.35 -11.97 17.43
CA LEU A 79 1.00 -11.57 17.84
C LEU A 79 -0.07 -12.58 17.40
N ILE A 80 0.06 -13.12 16.17
CA ILE A 80 -0.81 -14.19 15.67
C ILE A 80 -0.73 -15.43 16.57
N ALA A 81 0.49 -15.85 16.91
CA ALA A 81 0.71 -16.98 17.82
C ALA A 81 0.12 -16.73 19.21
N ALA A 82 0.23 -15.51 19.73
CA ALA A 82 -0.37 -15.11 21.00
C ALA A 82 -1.91 -15.13 20.93
N ALA A 83 -2.51 -14.60 19.87
CA ALA A 83 -3.95 -14.62 19.67
C ALA A 83 -4.49 -16.05 19.56
N ARG A 84 -3.79 -16.96 18.87
CA ARG A 84 -4.15 -18.40 18.78
C ARG A 84 -4.06 -19.13 20.10
N LYS A 85 -3.27 -18.65 21.06
CA LYS A 85 -3.24 -19.18 22.44
C LYS A 85 -4.36 -18.58 23.30
N GLU A 86 -4.73 -17.34 23.06
CA GLU A 86 -5.79 -16.64 23.79
C GLU A 86 -7.18 -17.15 23.42
N PHE A 87 -7.43 -17.36 22.13
CA PHE A 87 -8.76 -17.72 21.62
C PHE A 87 -8.82 -19.20 21.22
N PRO A 88 -9.90 -19.91 21.63
CA PRO A 88 -10.07 -21.33 21.29
C PRO A 88 -10.30 -21.58 19.80
N ASN A 89 -10.78 -20.57 19.09
CA ASN A 89 -11.05 -20.62 17.65
C ASN A 89 -10.56 -19.34 16.99
N THR A 90 -9.75 -19.47 15.93
CA THR A 90 -9.24 -18.34 15.17
C THR A 90 -9.35 -18.60 13.67
N MET A 91 -9.52 -17.53 12.90
CA MET A 91 -9.30 -17.47 11.45
C MET A 91 -8.42 -16.26 11.15
N LEU A 92 -7.53 -16.39 10.16
CA LEU A 92 -6.57 -15.35 9.78
C LEU A 92 -6.81 -14.92 8.33
N PHE A 93 -6.96 -13.62 8.13
CA PHE A 93 -7.28 -13.01 6.85
C PHE A 93 -6.23 -11.96 6.45
N ASP A 94 -6.12 -11.72 5.14
CA ASP A 94 -5.32 -10.63 4.58
C ASP A 94 -6.18 -9.73 3.71
N ASP A 95 -6.12 -8.44 3.96
CA ASP A 95 -6.96 -7.46 3.24
C ASP A 95 -6.26 -6.82 2.04
N GLY A 96 -5.23 -7.47 1.47
CA GLY A 96 -4.58 -7.05 0.22
C GLY A 96 -3.39 -6.10 0.40
N ASP A 97 -2.87 -5.62 -0.72
CA ASP A 97 -1.61 -4.87 -0.85
C ASP A 97 -0.43 -5.66 -0.27
N THR A 98 -0.29 -6.88 -0.75
CA THR A 98 0.64 -7.88 -0.21
C THR A 98 1.95 -7.95 -1.00
N ILE A 99 1.86 -7.98 -2.37
CA ILE A 99 2.99 -8.44 -3.22
C ILE A 99 3.94 -7.34 -3.69
N GLN A 100 3.62 -6.07 -3.49
CA GLN A 100 4.39 -4.92 -3.98
C GLN A 100 4.71 -3.96 -2.83
N GLY A 101 5.91 -3.35 -2.82
CA GLY A 101 6.27 -2.24 -1.91
C GLY A 101 7.69 -2.24 -1.37
N THR A 102 8.46 -3.33 -1.50
CA THR A 102 9.87 -3.38 -1.07
C THR A 102 10.81 -3.80 -2.19
N ALA A 103 12.11 -3.61 -1.98
CA ALA A 103 13.12 -4.12 -2.91
C ALA A 103 13.07 -5.65 -3.07
N LEU A 104 12.58 -6.39 -2.07
CA LEU A 104 12.35 -7.83 -2.15
C LEU A 104 11.26 -8.16 -3.17
N ALA A 105 10.17 -7.38 -3.16
CA ALA A 105 9.10 -7.51 -4.13
C ALA A 105 9.61 -7.22 -5.56
N ASP A 106 10.28 -6.06 -5.74
CA ASP A 106 10.82 -5.65 -7.04
C ASP A 106 11.86 -6.66 -7.56
N TYR A 107 12.72 -7.20 -6.70
CA TYR A 107 13.67 -8.23 -7.06
C TYR A 107 12.97 -9.46 -7.64
N GLN A 108 11.94 -9.97 -6.95
CA GLN A 108 11.19 -11.16 -7.36
C GLN A 108 10.22 -10.95 -8.52
N ALA A 109 9.85 -9.70 -8.82
CA ALA A 109 8.95 -9.38 -9.92
C ALA A 109 9.68 -8.92 -11.20
N LEU A 110 10.74 -8.12 -11.06
CA LEU A 110 11.34 -7.37 -12.18
C LEU A 110 12.79 -7.76 -12.47
N VAL A 111 13.57 -8.17 -11.46
CA VAL A 111 15.01 -8.41 -11.59
C VAL A 111 15.33 -9.88 -11.81
N SER A 112 14.80 -10.72 -10.95
CA SER A 112 14.88 -12.18 -11.03
C SER A 112 13.46 -12.75 -10.84
N PRO A 113 12.60 -12.57 -11.85
CA PRO A 113 11.20 -12.95 -11.73
C PRO A 113 11.05 -14.41 -11.33
N VAL A 114 10.21 -14.65 -10.33
CA VAL A 114 9.91 -16.01 -9.90
C VAL A 114 9.28 -16.80 -11.03
N ASP A 115 9.65 -18.07 -11.16
CA ASP A 115 9.03 -18.96 -12.14
C ASP A 115 7.70 -19.55 -11.62
N CYS A 116 7.00 -20.28 -12.48
CA CYS A 116 5.71 -20.88 -12.13
C CYS A 116 5.80 -21.94 -11.02
N LYS A 117 7.01 -22.44 -10.68
CA LYS A 117 7.20 -23.45 -9.63
C LYS A 117 7.60 -22.85 -8.29
N SER A 118 7.92 -21.55 -8.29
CA SER A 118 8.42 -20.82 -7.12
C SER A 118 7.34 -19.93 -6.53
N THR A 119 7.20 -19.97 -5.22
CA THR A 119 6.28 -19.10 -4.47
C THR A 119 6.99 -17.82 -4.05
N LEU A 120 6.33 -16.65 -4.15
CA LEU A 120 6.85 -15.38 -3.63
C LEU A 120 7.22 -15.51 -2.14
N ALA A 121 8.28 -14.83 -1.72
CA ALA A 121 8.74 -14.82 -0.33
C ALA A 121 7.61 -14.49 0.66
N VAL A 122 6.80 -13.48 0.35
CA VAL A 122 5.65 -13.10 1.19
C VAL A 122 4.63 -14.24 1.28
N TYR A 123 4.28 -14.90 0.18
CA TYR A 123 3.34 -16.02 0.21
C TYR A 123 3.92 -17.28 0.87
N LYS A 124 5.24 -17.53 0.79
CA LYS A 124 5.88 -18.60 1.60
C LYS A 124 5.62 -18.40 3.08
N VAL A 125 5.77 -17.17 3.55
CA VAL A 125 5.54 -16.83 4.95
C VAL A 125 4.06 -16.89 5.31
N MET A 126 3.18 -16.32 4.50
CA MET A 126 1.74 -16.39 4.75
C MET A 126 1.23 -17.83 4.78
N ASN A 127 1.74 -18.71 3.88
CA ASN A 127 1.43 -20.14 3.89
C ASN A 127 1.86 -20.80 5.22
N SER A 128 3.05 -20.44 5.74
CA SER A 128 3.55 -20.97 7.02
C SER A 128 2.74 -20.47 8.23
N LEU A 129 2.20 -19.26 8.13
CA LEU A 129 1.35 -18.67 9.16
C LEU A 129 -0.09 -19.19 9.10
N GLY A 130 -0.48 -19.91 8.04
CA GLY A 130 -1.79 -20.53 7.90
C GLY A 130 -2.92 -19.52 7.78
N TYR A 131 -2.83 -18.64 6.77
CA TYR A 131 -3.94 -17.77 6.38
C TYR A 131 -5.11 -18.59 5.86
N ASP A 132 -6.32 -18.12 6.11
CA ASP A 132 -7.56 -18.78 5.72
C ASP A 132 -8.10 -18.26 4.39
N VAL A 133 -8.08 -16.94 4.19
CA VAL A 133 -8.51 -16.27 2.95
C VAL A 133 -7.77 -14.94 2.85
N GLY A 134 -7.47 -14.49 1.63
CA GLY A 134 -6.99 -13.14 1.33
C GLY A 134 -7.82 -12.46 0.24
N THR A 135 -7.69 -11.13 0.13
CA THR A 135 -8.20 -10.38 -1.00
C THR A 135 -7.07 -9.77 -1.83
N ILE A 136 -7.43 -9.05 -2.88
CA ILE A 136 -6.54 -8.36 -3.81
C ILE A 136 -6.71 -6.87 -3.55
N GLY A 137 -5.64 -6.18 -3.17
CA GLY A 137 -5.60 -4.73 -3.06
C GLY A 137 -5.24 -4.06 -4.39
N ASN A 138 -4.96 -2.77 -4.36
CA ASN A 138 -4.59 -2.03 -5.57
C ASN A 138 -3.15 -2.28 -6.01
N HIS A 139 -2.23 -2.51 -5.09
CA HIS A 139 -0.82 -2.75 -5.40
C HIS A 139 -0.54 -4.14 -5.99
N GLU A 140 -1.46 -5.08 -5.94
CA GLU A 140 -1.37 -6.34 -6.66
C GLU A 140 -1.34 -6.14 -8.18
N PHE A 141 -1.88 -5.04 -8.71
CA PHE A 141 -1.93 -4.76 -10.15
C PHE A 141 -0.66 -4.10 -10.70
N ASN A 142 0.22 -3.57 -9.85
CA ASN A 142 1.37 -2.76 -10.28
C ASN A 142 2.37 -3.53 -11.18
N TYR A 143 2.58 -4.82 -10.94
CA TYR A 143 3.43 -5.65 -11.80
C TYR A 143 2.69 -6.23 -13.02
N GLY A 144 1.42 -5.87 -13.20
CA GLY A 144 0.56 -6.28 -14.30
C GLY A 144 -0.13 -7.62 -14.11
N LEU A 145 -1.22 -7.79 -14.86
CA LEU A 145 -2.07 -8.99 -14.80
C LEU A 145 -1.35 -10.31 -15.09
N PRO A 146 -0.34 -10.38 -16.00
CA PRO A 146 0.43 -11.62 -16.22
C PRO A 146 1.18 -12.08 -14.98
N PHE A 147 1.85 -11.17 -14.26
CA PHE A 147 2.56 -11.49 -13.04
C PHE A 147 1.58 -11.89 -11.93
N LEU A 148 0.51 -11.12 -11.75
CA LEU A 148 -0.54 -11.42 -10.77
C LEU A 148 -1.13 -12.82 -10.98
N ALA A 149 -1.50 -13.16 -12.22
CA ALA A 149 -2.01 -14.50 -12.54
C ALA A 149 -1.02 -15.61 -12.14
N GLN A 150 0.26 -15.43 -12.49
CA GLN A 150 1.30 -16.40 -12.20
C GLN A 150 1.52 -16.60 -10.70
N VAL A 151 1.76 -15.52 -9.95
CA VAL A 151 2.15 -15.62 -8.53
C VAL A 151 1.00 -16.00 -7.60
N THR A 152 -0.24 -15.84 -8.07
CA THR A 152 -1.43 -16.33 -7.35
C THR A 152 -1.86 -17.73 -7.79
N GLY A 153 -1.23 -18.30 -8.82
CA GLY A 153 -1.63 -19.57 -9.42
C GLY A 153 -3.03 -19.52 -10.04
N SER A 154 -3.53 -18.31 -10.35
CA SER A 154 -4.89 -18.06 -10.80
C SER A 154 -4.94 -17.92 -12.30
N LYS A 155 -5.96 -18.54 -12.93
CA LYS A 155 -6.27 -18.31 -14.34
C LYS A 155 -7.21 -17.12 -14.44
N LEU A 156 -6.68 -15.96 -14.86
CA LEU A 156 -7.50 -14.77 -15.11
C LEU A 156 -8.12 -14.84 -16.50
N ASP A 157 -9.44 -14.69 -16.58
CA ASP A 157 -10.16 -14.67 -17.87
C ASP A 157 -10.24 -13.23 -18.41
N VAL A 158 -9.13 -12.77 -18.96
CA VAL A 158 -8.97 -11.43 -19.53
C VAL A 158 -8.40 -11.49 -20.95
N PRO A 159 -8.73 -10.50 -21.83
CA PRO A 159 -8.51 -10.61 -23.27
C PRO A 159 -7.04 -10.73 -23.71
N ASN A 160 -6.14 -10.00 -23.07
CA ASN A 160 -4.79 -9.74 -23.59
C ASN A 160 -3.68 -10.40 -22.76
N LEU A 161 -4.00 -11.46 -21.99
CA LEU A 161 -2.97 -12.22 -21.28
C LEU A 161 -2.18 -13.10 -22.25
N PRO A 162 -0.83 -13.07 -22.18
CA PRO A 162 -0.01 -13.99 -22.93
C PRO A 162 -0.25 -15.44 -22.47
N PRO A 163 -0.07 -16.44 -23.40
CA PRO A 163 -0.35 -17.85 -23.08
C PRO A 163 0.38 -18.40 -21.84
N VAL A 164 1.59 -17.90 -21.56
CA VAL A 164 2.39 -18.26 -20.38
C VAL A 164 1.70 -17.85 -19.07
N ALA A 165 1.03 -16.69 -19.04
CA ALA A 165 0.30 -16.22 -17.88
C ALA A 165 -1.08 -16.91 -17.69
N GLN A 166 -1.49 -17.72 -18.66
CA GLN A 166 -2.73 -18.52 -18.60
C GLN A 166 -2.49 -19.94 -18.05
N GLN A 167 -1.26 -20.25 -17.62
CA GLN A 167 -0.96 -21.54 -17.00
C GLN A 167 -1.64 -21.60 -15.63
N ALA A 168 -2.67 -22.41 -15.51
CA ALA A 168 -3.24 -22.78 -14.23
C ALA A 168 -2.22 -23.62 -13.44
N ASN A 169 -2.21 -23.47 -12.10
CA ASN A 169 -1.42 -24.24 -11.15
C ASN A 169 0.06 -23.81 -10.99
N CYS A 170 0.40 -22.55 -11.22
CA CYS A 170 1.64 -22.00 -10.68
C CYS A 170 1.61 -22.02 -9.15
N ALA A 171 2.77 -22.10 -8.52
CA ALA A 171 2.91 -22.01 -7.08
C ALA A 171 2.47 -20.60 -6.59
N GLY A 172 1.69 -20.58 -5.51
CA GLY A 172 1.13 -19.34 -4.97
C GLY A 172 0.71 -19.50 -3.51
N PRO A 173 -0.24 -18.69 -3.04
CA PRO A 173 -0.82 -18.83 -1.72
C PRO A 173 -1.54 -20.18 -1.58
N ALA A 174 -1.37 -20.83 -0.40
CA ALA A 174 -2.06 -22.09 -0.07
C ALA A 174 -3.51 -21.85 0.41
N PHE A 175 -3.97 -20.62 0.36
CA PHE A 175 -5.30 -20.18 0.75
C PHE A 175 -5.99 -19.47 -0.42
N PRO A 176 -7.33 -19.47 -0.47
CA PRO A 176 -8.07 -18.81 -1.54
C PRO A 176 -7.92 -17.30 -1.49
N LEU A 177 -7.80 -16.69 -2.67
CA LEU A 177 -7.93 -15.26 -2.89
C LEU A 177 -9.31 -14.96 -3.47
N VAL A 178 -9.96 -13.89 -2.98
CA VAL A 178 -11.30 -13.47 -3.41
C VAL A 178 -11.28 -12.02 -3.86
N LEU A 179 -12.04 -11.71 -4.94
CA LEU A 179 -12.20 -10.34 -5.44
C LEU A 179 -13.50 -10.24 -6.24
N SER A 180 -14.44 -9.42 -5.79
CA SER A 180 -15.80 -9.40 -6.34
C SER A 180 -16.06 -8.31 -7.36
N ASN A 181 -15.31 -7.20 -7.30
CA ASN A 181 -15.64 -5.98 -8.04
C ASN A 181 -14.69 -5.64 -9.19
N VAL A 182 -13.76 -6.53 -9.57
CA VAL A 182 -12.96 -6.40 -10.80
C VAL A 182 -13.38 -7.46 -11.79
N LEU A 183 -13.87 -7.03 -12.95
CA LEU A 183 -14.48 -7.88 -13.94
C LEU A 183 -13.70 -7.86 -15.26
N GLY A 184 -13.63 -9.01 -15.92
CA GLY A 184 -13.03 -9.13 -17.25
C GLY A 184 -13.82 -8.34 -18.28
N ALA A 185 -13.14 -7.52 -19.10
CA ALA A 185 -13.76 -6.60 -20.05
C ALA A 185 -14.66 -7.30 -21.09
N LYS A 186 -14.38 -8.58 -21.43
CA LYS A 186 -15.18 -9.36 -22.39
C LYS A 186 -16.22 -10.26 -21.72
N THR A 187 -15.91 -10.77 -20.53
CA THR A 187 -16.73 -11.80 -19.87
C THR A 187 -17.76 -11.20 -18.94
N ALA A 188 -17.52 -9.99 -18.46
CA ALA A 188 -18.29 -9.36 -17.38
C ALA A 188 -18.42 -10.24 -16.12
N GLN A 189 -17.43 -11.13 -15.91
CA GLN A 189 -17.32 -11.97 -14.73
C GLN A 189 -16.12 -11.52 -13.89
N PRO A 190 -16.17 -11.66 -12.56
CA PRO A 190 -15.02 -11.38 -11.72
C PRO A 190 -13.79 -12.17 -12.14
N ILE A 191 -12.62 -11.51 -12.16
CA ILE A 191 -11.36 -12.15 -12.57
C ILE A 191 -10.79 -13.10 -11.52
N PHE A 192 -11.22 -13.00 -10.28
CA PHE A 192 -11.03 -13.98 -9.20
C PHE A 192 -12.39 -14.50 -8.75
N LYS A 193 -12.40 -15.51 -7.87
CA LYS A 193 -13.65 -15.88 -7.21
C LYS A 193 -14.18 -14.68 -6.44
N PRO A 194 -15.45 -14.28 -6.60
CA PRO A 194 -15.98 -13.12 -5.89
C PRO A 194 -16.02 -13.32 -4.37
N TYR A 195 -16.23 -14.56 -3.93
CA TYR A 195 -16.25 -14.99 -2.55
C TYR A 195 -15.88 -16.45 -2.40
N THR A 196 -15.65 -16.87 -1.17
CA THR A 196 -15.50 -18.28 -0.79
C THR A 196 -16.28 -18.55 0.51
N ILE A 197 -16.68 -19.81 0.72
CA ILE A 197 -17.30 -20.26 1.99
C ILE A 197 -16.41 -21.29 2.61
N VAL A 198 -15.84 -20.96 3.77
CA VAL A 198 -14.95 -21.84 4.55
C VAL A 198 -15.73 -22.46 5.68
N THR A 199 -15.74 -23.78 5.78
CA THR A 199 -16.31 -24.49 6.94
C THR A 199 -15.23 -24.69 7.99
N ARG A 200 -15.47 -24.21 9.20
CA ARG A 200 -14.61 -24.40 10.37
C ARG A 200 -15.32 -25.20 11.44
N ASN A 201 -14.66 -26.22 11.99
CA ASN A 201 -15.10 -26.85 13.22
C ASN A 201 -14.56 -26.03 14.38
N ILE A 202 -15.46 -25.48 15.18
CA ILE A 202 -15.12 -24.61 16.31
C ILE A 202 -15.48 -25.26 17.64
N ASN A 203 -14.67 -25.00 18.64
CA ASN A 203 -14.95 -25.37 20.02
C ASN A 203 -16.03 -24.44 20.58
N ALA A 204 -17.08 -25.02 21.13
CA ALA A 204 -18.24 -24.30 21.66
C ALA A 204 -18.66 -24.90 23.01
N THR A 205 -19.55 -24.19 23.70
CA THR A 205 -20.15 -24.68 24.95
C THR A 205 -21.64 -24.91 24.72
N ALA A 206 -22.09 -26.14 24.92
CA ALA A 206 -23.50 -26.49 24.85
C ALA A 206 -24.31 -25.86 25.98
N PRO A 207 -25.65 -25.78 25.89
CA PRO A 207 -26.51 -25.19 26.93
C PRO A 207 -26.39 -25.86 28.31
N ASP A 208 -25.99 -27.14 28.36
CA ASP A 208 -25.73 -27.88 29.60
C ASP A 208 -24.32 -27.64 30.17
N GLY A 209 -23.54 -26.74 29.58
CA GLY A 209 -22.19 -26.36 29.99
C GLY A 209 -21.08 -27.28 29.48
N LYS A 210 -21.39 -28.30 28.70
CA LYS A 210 -20.36 -29.23 28.17
C LYS A 210 -19.69 -28.66 26.93
N PRO A 211 -18.37 -28.98 26.74
CA PRO A 211 -17.68 -28.66 25.51
C PRO A 211 -18.21 -29.48 24.34
N VAL A 212 -18.41 -28.83 23.19
CA VAL A 212 -18.81 -29.46 21.93
C VAL A 212 -18.00 -28.85 20.78
N THR A 213 -17.80 -29.63 19.72
CA THR A 213 -17.23 -29.13 18.49
C THR A 213 -18.32 -29.07 17.43
N VAL A 214 -18.49 -27.90 16.81
CA VAL A 214 -19.59 -27.63 15.87
C VAL A 214 -19.08 -26.96 14.61
N PRO A 215 -19.64 -27.27 13.42
CA PRO A 215 -19.26 -26.59 12.20
C PRO A 215 -19.88 -25.18 12.13
N VAL A 216 -19.08 -24.22 11.62
CA VAL A 216 -19.54 -22.89 11.25
C VAL A 216 -19.10 -22.62 9.81
N LYS A 217 -20.01 -22.15 8.97
CA LYS A 217 -19.73 -21.71 7.60
C LYS A 217 -19.49 -20.21 7.59
N VAL A 218 -18.26 -19.80 7.29
CA VAL A 218 -17.84 -18.41 7.17
C VAL A 218 -17.70 -18.08 5.69
N GLY A 219 -18.55 -17.19 5.19
CA GLY A 219 -18.42 -16.64 3.85
C GLY A 219 -17.50 -15.44 3.86
N VAL A 220 -16.58 -15.35 2.90
CA VAL A 220 -15.61 -14.26 2.78
C VAL A 220 -15.69 -13.69 1.38
N ILE A 221 -15.91 -12.38 1.27
CA ILE A 221 -16.00 -11.64 0.01
C ILE A 221 -14.91 -10.55 -0.01
N GLY A 222 -14.29 -10.32 -1.18
CA GLY A 222 -13.18 -9.36 -1.33
C GLY A 222 -13.50 -8.19 -2.24
N PHE A 223 -12.89 -7.03 -1.97
CA PHE A 223 -13.05 -5.80 -2.73
C PHE A 223 -11.74 -5.03 -2.83
N THR A 224 -11.53 -4.34 -3.98
CA THR A 224 -10.44 -3.40 -4.21
C THR A 224 -11.00 -2.03 -4.63
N PRO A 225 -10.26 -0.91 -4.41
CA PRO A 225 -10.70 0.42 -4.83
C PRO A 225 -10.97 0.47 -6.34
N PRO A 226 -12.15 0.94 -6.80
CA PRO A 226 -12.41 1.11 -8.24
C PRO A 226 -11.44 2.06 -8.94
N ALA A 227 -10.78 2.94 -8.19
CA ALA A 227 -9.78 3.90 -8.67
C ALA A 227 -8.53 3.25 -9.29
N ILE A 228 -8.30 1.94 -9.12
CA ILE A 228 -7.24 1.19 -9.81
C ILE A 228 -7.27 1.39 -11.32
N MET A 229 -8.45 1.60 -11.91
CA MET A 229 -8.60 1.83 -13.35
C MET A 229 -7.89 3.12 -13.82
N ALA A 230 -7.71 4.10 -12.95
CA ALA A 230 -6.93 5.29 -13.22
C ALA A 230 -5.45 5.10 -12.84
N TRP A 231 -5.19 4.49 -11.67
CA TRP A 231 -3.82 4.34 -11.15
C TRP A 231 -2.97 3.37 -11.95
N ASP A 232 -3.56 2.24 -12.38
CA ASP A 232 -2.90 1.20 -13.16
C ASP A 232 -3.46 1.06 -14.58
N LYS A 233 -3.93 2.18 -15.14
CA LYS A 233 -4.55 2.23 -16.49
C LYS A 233 -3.77 1.42 -17.51
N ARG A 234 -2.45 1.54 -17.53
CA ARG A 234 -1.55 0.81 -18.43
C ARG A 234 -1.73 -0.71 -18.37
N ASN A 235 -1.90 -1.27 -17.17
CA ASN A 235 -2.01 -2.71 -16.95
C ASN A 235 -3.45 -3.21 -17.13
N LEU A 236 -4.44 -2.32 -16.94
CA LEU A 236 -5.84 -2.69 -16.77
C LEU A 236 -6.75 -2.30 -17.93
N GLU A 237 -6.47 -1.19 -18.63
CA GLU A 237 -7.32 -0.70 -19.72
C GLU A 237 -7.51 -1.75 -20.82
N GLY A 238 -8.76 -2.00 -21.21
CA GLY A 238 -9.12 -3.01 -22.23
C GLY A 238 -9.08 -4.47 -21.76
N ASN A 239 -8.56 -4.74 -20.55
CA ASN A 239 -8.52 -6.06 -19.94
C ASN A 239 -9.63 -6.25 -18.92
N VAL A 240 -9.84 -5.26 -18.05
CA VAL A 240 -10.81 -5.29 -16.95
C VAL A 240 -11.55 -3.97 -16.83
N TYR A 241 -12.60 -3.98 -16.02
CA TYR A 241 -13.27 -2.81 -15.49
C TYR A 241 -13.70 -3.09 -14.04
N THR A 242 -14.09 -2.06 -13.30
CA THR A 242 -14.51 -2.20 -11.90
C THR A 242 -15.98 -1.86 -11.72
N ASP A 243 -16.67 -2.65 -10.89
CA ASP A 243 -17.96 -2.29 -10.30
C ASP A 243 -17.74 -1.59 -8.95
N GLY A 244 -18.77 -0.90 -8.46
CA GLY A 244 -18.76 -0.34 -7.12
C GLY A 244 -18.75 -1.44 -6.04
N LEU A 245 -18.16 -1.12 -4.89
CA LEU A 245 -18.08 -2.05 -3.75
C LEU A 245 -19.45 -2.47 -3.27
N LYS A 246 -20.35 -1.48 -3.13
CA LYS A 246 -21.73 -1.68 -2.64
C LYS A 246 -22.54 -2.56 -3.59
N GLU A 247 -22.50 -2.28 -4.89
CA GLU A 247 -23.21 -3.03 -5.92
C GLU A 247 -22.76 -4.50 -5.94
N SER A 248 -21.45 -4.72 -5.84
CA SER A 248 -20.89 -6.07 -5.78
C SER A 248 -21.32 -6.80 -4.50
N ALA A 249 -21.32 -6.12 -3.36
CA ALA A 249 -21.78 -6.70 -2.10
C ALA A 249 -23.29 -7.03 -2.14
N GLU A 250 -24.14 -6.13 -2.63
CA GLU A 250 -25.58 -6.33 -2.79
C GLU A 250 -25.91 -7.50 -3.73
N LYS A 251 -25.03 -7.76 -4.72
CA LYS A 251 -25.15 -8.90 -5.63
C LYS A 251 -24.77 -10.23 -4.98
N TYR A 252 -23.63 -10.29 -4.27
CA TYR A 252 -23.04 -11.56 -3.85
C TYR A 252 -23.38 -11.97 -2.40
N VAL A 253 -23.59 -11.04 -1.48
CA VAL A 253 -23.91 -11.38 -0.07
C VAL A 253 -25.19 -12.22 0.04
N PRO A 254 -26.29 -11.93 -0.68
CA PRO A 254 -27.47 -12.81 -0.66
C PRO A 254 -27.19 -14.21 -1.20
N GLN A 255 -26.31 -14.35 -2.22
CA GLN A 255 -25.91 -15.67 -2.76
C GLN A 255 -25.15 -16.48 -1.72
N MET A 256 -24.16 -15.84 -1.05
CA MET A 256 -23.40 -16.48 0.04
C MET A 256 -24.32 -16.99 1.16
N ARG A 257 -25.31 -16.19 1.54
CA ARG A 257 -26.31 -16.59 2.55
C ARG A 257 -27.16 -17.75 2.08
N ALA A 258 -27.61 -17.75 0.81
CA ALA A 258 -28.37 -18.84 0.21
C ALA A 258 -27.56 -20.15 0.13
N GLU A 259 -26.23 -20.08 -0.06
CA GLU A 259 -25.32 -21.21 -0.03
C GLU A 259 -24.96 -21.67 1.39
N GLY A 260 -25.52 -20.99 2.39
CA GLY A 260 -25.44 -21.38 3.79
C GLY A 260 -24.32 -20.71 4.59
N ALA A 261 -23.76 -19.61 4.14
CA ALA A 261 -22.85 -18.79 4.96
C ALA A 261 -23.58 -18.28 6.20
N GLN A 262 -23.08 -18.63 7.38
CA GLN A 262 -23.67 -18.29 8.68
C GLN A 262 -23.06 -16.97 9.22
N ILE A 263 -21.83 -16.69 8.86
CA ILE A 263 -21.12 -15.43 9.12
C ILE A 263 -20.58 -14.94 7.77
N VAL A 264 -20.70 -13.65 7.48
CA VAL A 264 -20.14 -13.02 6.28
C VAL A 264 -19.12 -11.99 6.68
N VAL A 265 -17.89 -12.18 6.23
CA VAL A 265 -16.74 -11.28 6.37
C VAL A 265 -16.51 -10.56 5.04
N ALA A 266 -16.49 -9.25 5.06
CA ALA A 266 -16.04 -8.44 3.94
C ALA A 266 -14.59 -8.03 4.17
N LEU A 267 -13.69 -8.46 3.26
CA LEU A 267 -12.33 -7.95 3.14
C LEU A 267 -12.37 -6.80 2.13
N SER A 268 -12.28 -5.59 2.62
CA SER A 268 -12.44 -4.39 1.79
C SER A 268 -11.16 -3.57 1.80
N HIS A 269 -10.33 -3.79 0.79
CA HIS A 269 -9.14 -2.98 0.62
C HIS A 269 -9.51 -1.54 0.27
N GLY A 270 -9.94 -0.77 1.26
CA GLY A 270 -10.41 0.61 1.16
C GLY A 270 -10.65 1.22 2.52
N GLY A 271 -10.50 2.54 2.62
CA GLY A 271 -10.75 3.31 3.83
C GLY A 271 -12.23 3.69 4.01
N LEU A 272 -12.48 4.61 4.97
CA LEU A 272 -13.79 5.13 5.29
C LEU A 272 -13.99 6.51 4.66
N ASP A 273 -15.05 6.67 3.87
CA ASP A 273 -15.52 7.95 3.33
C ASP A 273 -17.05 7.97 3.33
N ALA A 274 -17.66 8.96 3.97
CA ALA A 274 -19.11 9.17 4.01
C ALA A 274 -19.58 10.29 3.08
N SER A 275 -18.76 10.75 2.13
CA SER A 275 -19.17 11.62 1.03
C SER A 275 -20.30 10.95 0.24
N PRO A 276 -21.15 11.69 -0.51
CA PRO A 276 -22.20 11.07 -1.31
C PRO A 276 -21.67 9.92 -2.17
N TYR A 277 -22.29 8.76 -2.03
CA TYR A 277 -21.84 7.52 -2.66
C TYR A 277 -21.77 7.64 -4.18
N THR A 278 -20.66 7.15 -4.74
CA THR A 278 -20.51 6.88 -6.18
C THR A 278 -19.89 5.50 -6.37
N PRO A 279 -20.23 4.76 -7.43
CA PRO A 279 -19.63 3.45 -7.70
C PRO A 279 -18.12 3.48 -7.94
N SER A 280 -17.55 4.63 -8.29
CA SER A 280 -16.11 4.83 -8.51
C SER A 280 -15.36 5.33 -7.27
N MET A 281 -16.03 5.40 -6.12
CA MET A 281 -15.46 5.88 -4.85
C MET A 281 -14.26 5.04 -4.43
N GLU A 282 -13.15 5.70 -4.09
CA GLU A 282 -11.92 5.03 -3.64
C GLU A 282 -12.11 4.33 -2.29
N ASN A 283 -12.62 5.04 -1.29
CA ASN A 283 -12.71 4.59 0.10
C ASN A 283 -14.15 4.22 0.48
N GLY A 284 -14.75 3.29 -0.29
CA GLY A 284 -16.17 2.95 -0.19
C GLY A 284 -16.55 2.03 0.98
N SER A 285 -15.63 1.64 1.86
CA SER A 285 -15.88 0.66 2.93
C SER A 285 -16.95 1.11 3.93
N TYR A 286 -17.12 2.42 4.13
CA TYR A 286 -18.20 2.96 4.94
C TYR A 286 -19.58 2.46 4.45
N TYR A 287 -19.80 2.40 3.15
CA TYR A 287 -21.06 1.98 2.55
C TYR A 287 -21.26 0.46 2.56
N LEU A 288 -20.20 -0.33 2.61
CA LEU A 288 -20.32 -1.79 2.81
C LEU A 288 -20.95 -2.12 4.16
N SER A 289 -20.68 -1.35 5.20
CA SER A 289 -21.31 -1.54 6.51
C SER A 289 -22.83 -1.34 6.51
N THR A 290 -23.39 -0.73 5.46
CA THR A 290 -24.84 -0.54 5.28
C THR A 290 -25.52 -1.65 4.47
N VAL A 291 -24.73 -2.57 3.87
CA VAL A 291 -25.27 -3.69 3.10
C VAL A 291 -25.77 -4.78 4.05
N PRO A 292 -27.06 -5.16 3.96
CA PRO A 292 -27.61 -6.19 4.83
C PRO A 292 -26.91 -7.54 4.63
N GLY A 293 -26.57 -8.17 5.74
CA GLY A 293 -25.96 -9.50 5.72
C GLY A 293 -24.43 -9.52 5.81
N ILE A 294 -23.74 -8.40 5.88
CA ILE A 294 -22.34 -8.31 6.28
C ILE A 294 -22.26 -8.27 7.82
N ASP A 295 -21.52 -9.19 8.41
CA ASP A 295 -21.38 -9.32 9.87
C ASP A 295 -20.07 -8.73 10.39
N VAL A 296 -19.02 -8.74 9.58
CA VAL A 296 -17.67 -8.31 9.90
C VAL A 296 -17.10 -7.54 8.72
N LEU A 297 -16.41 -6.45 9.00
CA LEU A 297 -15.71 -5.64 8.01
C LEU A 297 -14.22 -5.53 8.40
N MET A 298 -13.34 -5.98 7.52
CA MET A 298 -11.90 -5.77 7.59
C MET A 298 -11.52 -4.78 6.51
N ILE A 299 -10.74 -3.75 6.85
CA ILE A 299 -10.46 -2.62 5.95
C ILE A 299 -8.97 -2.25 5.94
N GLY A 300 -8.49 -1.70 4.82
CA GLY A 300 -7.10 -1.37 4.60
C GLY A 300 -6.87 -0.07 3.82
N HIS A 301 -5.85 -0.06 2.95
CA HIS A 301 -5.54 0.98 1.97
C HIS A 301 -5.12 2.33 2.55
N SER A 302 -5.83 2.86 3.53
CA SER A 302 -5.55 4.18 4.11
C SER A 302 -4.44 4.18 5.15
N HIS A 303 -3.80 3.02 5.43
CA HIS A 303 -2.65 2.86 6.32
C HIS A 303 -2.88 3.41 7.73
N GLN A 304 -4.06 3.18 8.30
CA GLN A 304 -4.43 3.71 9.61
C GLN A 304 -4.70 2.58 10.61
N VAL A 305 -4.88 2.94 11.86
CA VAL A 305 -5.24 2.02 12.94
C VAL A 305 -6.69 2.26 13.34
N PHE A 306 -7.52 1.22 13.23
CA PHE A 306 -8.89 1.25 13.71
C PHE A 306 -9.23 -0.09 14.38
N PRO A 307 -9.83 -0.09 15.61
CA PRO A 307 -10.19 1.09 16.39
C PRO A 307 -9.00 1.76 17.07
N ASP A 308 -9.09 3.09 17.25
CA ASP A 308 -8.20 3.87 18.08
C ASP A 308 -8.96 5.03 18.74
N ALA A 309 -9.23 4.90 20.03
CA ALA A 309 -9.98 5.88 20.80
C ALA A 309 -9.30 7.28 20.82
N THR A 310 -7.99 7.31 20.62
CA THR A 310 -7.16 8.54 20.66
C THR A 310 -6.96 9.17 19.30
N SER A 311 -7.37 8.49 18.23
CA SER A 311 -7.15 8.95 16.88
C SER A 311 -7.80 10.31 16.60
N THR A 312 -7.05 11.18 15.92
CA THR A 312 -7.50 12.47 15.39
C THR A 312 -7.93 12.41 13.93
N VAL A 313 -7.91 11.23 13.33
CA VAL A 313 -8.33 10.99 11.95
C VAL A 313 -9.79 11.38 11.77
N SER A 314 -10.08 12.29 10.83
CA SER A 314 -11.42 12.84 10.61
C SER A 314 -12.43 11.76 10.21
N GLN A 315 -12.01 10.76 9.43
CA GLN A 315 -12.82 9.64 8.99
C GLN A 315 -13.34 8.77 10.15
N PHE A 316 -12.65 8.77 11.29
CA PHE A 316 -13.07 8.03 12.49
C PHE A 316 -14.10 8.80 13.34
N ASN A 317 -14.45 10.02 12.94
CA ASN A 317 -15.50 10.83 13.56
C ASN A 317 -16.75 10.96 12.67
N LEU A 318 -16.87 10.15 11.61
CA LEU A 318 -18.04 10.10 10.74
C LEU A 318 -19.28 9.56 11.48
N PRO A 319 -20.49 9.96 11.09
CA PRO A 319 -21.72 9.39 11.65
C PRO A 319 -21.72 7.86 11.56
N GLY A 320 -22.10 7.19 12.65
CA GLY A 320 -22.13 5.72 12.72
C GLY A 320 -20.78 5.05 12.94
N VAL A 321 -19.67 5.79 12.97
CA VAL A 321 -18.34 5.25 13.30
C VAL A 321 -18.09 5.40 14.81
N ASP A 322 -17.83 4.26 15.48
CA ASP A 322 -17.43 4.21 16.89
C ASP A 322 -15.98 3.73 16.99
N LYS A 323 -15.05 4.69 17.06
CA LYS A 323 -13.62 4.43 17.12
C LYS A 323 -13.13 3.84 18.46
N VAL A 324 -14.01 3.77 19.46
CA VAL A 324 -13.70 3.14 20.75
C VAL A 324 -14.11 1.67 20.74
N LYS A 325 -15.30 1.38 20.22
CA LYS A 325 -15.81 0.01 20.13
C LYS A 325 -15.35 -0.74 18.87
N GLY A 326 -14.80 -0.04 17.89
CA GLY A 326 -14.41 -0.64 16.62
C GLY A 326 -15.62 -1.06 15.77
N THR A 327 -16.58 -0.13 15.55
CA THR A 327 -17.74 -0.43 14.70
C THR A 327 -18.02 0.68 13.71
N VAL A 328 -18.49 0.29 12.51
CA VAL A 328 -19.01 1.20 11.49
C VAL A 328 -20.46 0.80 11.23
N ASN A 329 -21.40 1.71 11.47
CA ASN A 329 -22.86 1.47 11.43
C ASN A 329 -23.28 0.20 12.23
N GLY A 330 -22.59 -0.05 13.35
CA GLY A 330 -22.80 -1.20 14.22
C GLY A 330 -22.25 -2.52 13.69
N VAL A 331 -21.48 -2.54 12.59
CA VAL A 331 -20.72 -3.70 12.11
C VAL A 331 -19.33 -3.67 12.76
N PRO A 332 -18.88 -4.75 13.43
CA PRO A 332 -17.52 -4.89 13.92
C PRO A 332 -16.51 -4.69 12.78
N THR A 333 -15.60 -3.75 12.95
CA THR A 333 -14.68 -3.30 11.90
C THR A 333 -13.28 -3.15 12.46
N VAL A 334 -12.24 -3.58 11.74
CA VAL A 334 -10.83 -3.40 12.11
C VAL A 334 -10.01 -2.94 10.90
N MET A 335 -8.93 -2.17 11.16
CA MET A 335 -7.87 -1.82 10.21
C MET A 335 -6.52 -1.97 10.92
N ALA A 336 -5.70 -2.87 10.43
CA ALA A 336 -4.45 -3.28 11.09
C ALA A 336 -3.21 -2.46 10.69
N ASN A 337 -3.39 -1.18 10.29
CA ASN A 337 -2.27 -0.33 9.85
C ASN A 337 -1.64 -0.87 8.55
N PHE A 338 -0.31 -0.92 8.45
CA PHE A 338 0.45 -1.36 7.29
C PHE A 338 1.81 -1.97 7.71
N TRP A 339 2.49 -2.69 6.81
CA TRP A 339 3.85 -3.25 6.95
C TRP A 339 4.02 -4.18 8.16
N GLY A 340 2.94 -4.85 8.57
CA GLY A 340 2.96 -5.73 9.72
C GLY A 340 3.10 -5.02 11.07
N LYS A 341 2.76 -3.73 11.17
CA LYS A 341 2.86 -2.97 12.42
C LYS A 341 1.81 -3.33 13.45
N HIS A 342 0.68 -3.89 13.03
CA HIS A 342 -0.42 -4.28 13.90
C HIS A 342 -1.01 -5.62 13.46
N LEU A 343 -1.71 -6.28 14.37
CA LEU A 343 -2.62 -7.37 14.12
C LEU A 343 -4.03 -6.91 14.48
N GLY A 344 -4.94 -6.93 13.50
CA GLY A 344 -6.36 -6.73 13.74
C GLY A 344 -6.97 -7.95 14.41
N VAL A 345 -7.87 -7.75 15.38
CA VAL A 345 -8.56 -8.83 16.10
C VAL A 345 -10.02 -8.46 16.28
N ILE A 346 -10.93 -9.28 15.76
CA ILE A 346 -12.37 -9.21 16.02
C ILE A 346 -12.79 -10.53 16.69
N ALA A 347 -13.00 -10.51 18.00
CA ALA A 347 -13.44 -11.69 18.75
C ALA A 347 -14.97 -11.70 18.85
N LEU A 348 -15.60 -12.41 17.92
CA LEU A 348 -17.07 -12.52 17.86
C LEU A 348 -17.58 -13.37 19.00
N SER A 349 -18.49 -12.84 19.82
CA SER A 349 -19.29 -13.59 20.76
C SER A 349 -20.57 -14.09 20.06
N MET A 350 -20.78 -15.39 20.04
CA MET A 350 -21.84 -16.00 19.25
C MET A 350 -22.70 -16.95 20.06
N THR A 351 -24.00 -16.98 19.77
CA THR A 351 -24.96 -17.94 20.30
C THR A 351 -25.73 -18.58 19.16
N TYR A 352 -25.87 -19.90 19.17
CA TYR A 352 -26.67 -20.63 18.19
C TYR A 352 -28.14 -20.57 18.57
N THR A 353 -28.99 -20.02 17.70
CA THR A 353 -30.41 -19.85 17.95
C THR A 353 -31.23 -20.10 16.69
N ASN A 354 -32.23 -20.95 16.74
CA ASN A 354 -33.14 -21.26 15.63
C ASN A 354 -32.45 -21.64 14.31
N GLY A 355 -31.39 -22.44 14.38
CA GLY A 355 -30.70 -22.92 13.19
C GLY A 355 -29.59 -22.02 12.68
N ALA A 356 -29.31 -20.89 13.32
CA ALA A 356 -28.28 -19.94 12.91
C ALA A 356 -27.43 -19.42 14.08
N TRP A 357 -26.20 -19.01 13.78
CA TRP A 357 -25.37 -18.26 14.72
C TRP A 357 -25.81 -16.80 14.77
N THR A 358 -26.06 -16.31 15.97
CA THR A 358 -26.35 -14.89 16.25
C THR A 358 -25.13 -14.27 16.93
N ILE A 359 -24.66 -13.14 16.42
CA ILE A 359 -23.54 -12.39 16.98
C ILE A 359 -24.05 -11.44 18.04
N ASP A 360 -23.53 -11.57 19.27
CA ASP A 360 -23.72 -10.57 20.32
C ASP A 360 -22.72 -9.43 20.11
N LYS A 361 -23.17 -8.38 19.44
CA LYS A 361 -22.34 -7.20 19.14
C LYS A 361 -21.88 -6.46 20.39
N SER A 362 -22.59 -6.59 21.52
CA SER A 362 -22.24 -5.93 22.79
C SER A 362 -21.11 -6.65 23.51
N ALA A 363 -20.97 -7.95 23.31
CA ALA A 363 -19.91 -8.79 23.86
C ALA A 363 -18.76 -9.07 22.86
N THR A 364 -18.91 -8.64 21.61
CA THR A 364 -17.84 -8.71 20.61
C THR A 364 -16.76 -7.69 20.92
N ARG A 365 -15.49 -8.14 20.90
CA ARG A 365 -14.33 -7.28 21.14
C ARG A 365 -13.60 -7.02 19.84
N VAL A 366 -13.24 -5.76 19.58
CA VAL A 366 -12.46 -5.31 18.43
C VAL A 366 -11.24 -4.56 18.90
N GLU A 367 -10.08 -4.89 18.40
CA GLU A 367 -8.82 -4.25 18.74
C GLU A 367 -7.78 -4.35 17.61
N ALA A 368 -6.87 -3.39 17.53
CA ALA A 368 -5.68 -3.45 16.70
C ALA A 368 -4.45 -3.55 17.63
N ARG A 369 -3.77 -4.67 17.62
CA ARG A 369 -2.64 -4.98 18.50
C ARG A 369 -1.33 -4.54 17.88
N PRO A 370 -0.59 -3.56 18.44
CA PRO A 370 0.68 -3.11 17.89
C PRO A 370 1.81 -4.11 18.15
N ILE A 371 2.79 -4.16 17.24
CA ILE A 371 4.06 -4.85 17.51
C ILE A 371 4.96 -4.06 18.46
N GLN A 372 4.71 -2.75 18.64
CA GLN A 372 5.41 -1.92 19.63
C GLN A 372 4.68 -1.96 20.97
N ASN A 373 5.38 -2.34 22.02
CA ASN A 373 4.88 -2.33 23.39
C ASN A 373 4.75 -0.91 23.94
N ALA A 374 3.99 -0.73 25.03
CA ALA A 374 3.80 0.55 25.68
C ALA A 374 5.12 1.18 26.19
N ASP A 375 6.11 0.37 26.55
CA ASP A 375 7.45 0.80 26.97
C ASP A 375 8.40 1.13 25.79
N LYS A 376 7.87 1.18 24.57
CA LYS A 376 8.59 1.42 23.32
C LYS A 376 9.53 0.30 22.86
N THR A 377 9.55 -0.83 23.53
CA THR A 377 10.16 -2.05 23.02
C THR A 377 9.27 -2.67 21.93
N TYR A 378 9.77 -3.68 21.24
CA TYR A 378 9.02 -4.39 20.22
C TYR A 378 8.86 -5.87 20.62
N VAL A 379 7.75 -6.47 20.20
CA VAL A 379 7.59 -7.93 20.33
C VAL A 379 8.72 -8.65 19.58
N ALA A 380 9.10 -9.82 20.07
CA ALA A 380 10.14 -10.63 19.42
C ALA A 380 9.72 -11.00 17.99
N ALA A 381 10.67 -10.99 17.06
CA ALA A 381 10.49 -11.56 15.74
C ALA A 381 10.42 -13.10 15.82
N ASP A 382 9.60 -13.75 15.00
CA ASP A 382 9.60 -15.20 14.85
C ASP A 382 10.77 -15.61 13.91
N PRO A 383 11.79 -16.31 14.42
CA PRO A 383 12.98 -16.64 13.63
C PRO A 383 12.70 -17.60 12.48
N SER A 384 11.59 -18.35 12.52
CA SER A 384 11.21 -19.25 11.44
C SER A 384 10.87 -18.49 10.14
N ILE A 385 10.38 -17.27 10.26
CA ILE A 385 10.05 -16.40 9.12
C ILE A 385 11.32 -16.00 8.37
N ALA A 386 12.34 -15.51 9.09
CA ALA A 386 13.61 -15.16 8.49
C ALA A 386 14.31 -16.36 7.83
N ALA A 387 14.23 -17.54 8.48
CA ALA A 387 14.78 -18.78 7.92
C ALA A 387 14.08 -19.20 6.62
N ALA A 388 12.75 -19.00 6.52
CA ALA A 388 11.97 -19.41 5.34
C ALA A 388 12.32 -18.64 4.06
N ILE A 389 12.84 -17.42 4.18
CA ILE A 389 13.15 -16.53 3.04
C ILE A 389 14.62 -16.05 3.02
N ALA A 390 15.52 -16.75 3.71
CA ALA A 390 16.91 -16.32 3.86
C ALA A 390 17.62 -16.12 2.52
N ALA A 391 17.35 -16.97 1.54
CA ALA A 391 17.96 -16.88 0.20
C ALA A 391 17.46 -15.65 -0.55
N GLU A 392 16.16 -15.38 -0.54
CA GLU A 392 15.54 -14.22 -1.19
C GLU A 392 15.98 -12.91 -0.53
N HIS A 393 16.07 -12.91 0.79
CA HIS A 393 16.58 -11.79 1.57
C HIS A 393 18.02 -11.44 1.18
N GLN A 394 18.92 -12.44 1.17
CA GLN A 394 20.32 -12.21 0.80
C GLN A 394 20.47 -11.75 -0.66
N ALA A 395 19.74 -12.39 -1.58
CA ALA A 395 19.76 -12.00 -3.00
C ALA A 395 19.27 -10.56 -3.22
N THR A 396 18.28 -10.12 -2.45
CA THR A 396 17.80 -8.74 -2.47
C THR A 396 18.85 -7.76 -1.93
N ILE A 397 19.55 -8.10 -0.85
CA ILE A 397 20.64 -7.29 -0.32
C ILE A 397 21.75 -7.13 -1.36
N ASP A 398 22.13 -8.21 -2.04
CA ASP A 398 23.18 -8.18 -3.07
C ASP A 398 22.73 -7.33 -4.28
N TYR A 399 21.47 -7.44 -4.67
CA TYR A 399 20.88 -6.63 -5.74
C TYR A 399 20.92 -5.13 -5.41
N VAL A 400 20.42 -4.73 -4.25
CA VAL A 400 20.32 -3.30 -3.92
C VAL A 400 21.69 -2.63 -3.71
N LYS A 401 22.75 -3.40 -3.46
CA LYS A 401 24.13 -2.93 -3.38
C LYS A 401 24.78 -2.73 -4.74
N THR A 402 24.13 -3.09 -5.84
CA THR A 402 24.72 -2.96 -7.18
C THR A 402 24.98 -1.49 -7.50
N PRO A 403 26.25 -1.08 -7.77
CA PRO A 403 26.60 0.30 -8.11
C PRO A 403 25.96 0.74 -9.43
N VAL A 404 25.44 1.96 -9.48
CA VAL A 404 24.83 2.57 -10.68
C VAL A 404 25.54 3.85 -11.11
N GLY A 405 26.33 4.48 -10.24
CA GLY A 405 27.10 5.69 -10.52
C GLY A 405 27.89 6.17 -9.31
N THR A 406 28.34 7.43 -9.34
CA THR A 406 29.03 8.09 -8.22
C THR A 406 28.46 9.48 -8.00
N THR A 407 28.67 10.06 -6.80
CA THR A 407 28.37 11.46 -6.49
C THR A 407 29.54 12.11 -5.75
N ASP A 408 29.86 13.38 -6.07
CA ASP A 408 30.90 14.16 -5.38
C ASP A 408 30.37 14.87 -4.13
N PHE A 409 29.08 14.80 -3.84
CA PHE A 409 28.45 15.44 -2.71
C PHE A 409 27.37 14.56 -2.04
N ARG A 410 27.03 14.88 -0.81
CA ARG A 410 25.98 14.18 -0.04
C ARG A 410 24.60 14.70 -0.46
N MET A 411 23.68 13.85 -0.91
CA MET A 411 22.29 14.21 -1.29
C MET A 411 21.34 13.85 -0.14
N THR A 412 20.61 14.84 0.39
CA THR A 412 19.77 14.64 1.58
C THR A 412 18.44 15.37 1.51
N THR A 413 17.49 14.96 2.36
CA THR A 413 16.23 15.68 2.58
C THR A 413 16.17 16.38 3.95
N TYR A 414 17.26 16.42 4.72
CA TYR A 414 17.27 17.03 6.06
C TYR A 414 16.76 18.48 6.12
N PHE A 415 17.06 19.26 5.09
CA PHE A 415 16.69 20.67 5.00
C PHE A 415 15.81 20.97 3.77
N ALA A 416 15.16 19.95 3.20
CA ALA A 416 14.29 20.11 2.04
C ALA A 416 13.12 21.07 2.30
N ASP A 417 12.64 21.15 3.54
CA ASP A 417 11.59 22.08 3.96
C ASP A 417 12.06 23.53 4.12
N VAL A 418 13.37 23.82 4.01
CA VAL A 418 13.93 25.15 4.26
C VAL A 418 14.92 25.66 3.20
N GLY A 419 15.08 24.91 2.08
CA GLY A 419 15.84 25.38 0.93
C GLY A 419 16.88 24.44 0.33
N ASP A 420 17.30 23.36 1.01
CA ASP A 420 18.14 22.34 0.37
C ASP A 420 17.28 21.29 -0.31
N ALA A 421 17.24 21.33 -1.62
CA ALA A 421 16.48 20.39 -2.43
C ALA A 421 17.36 19.43 -3.26
N ALA A 422 18.65 19.25 -2.89
CA ALA A 422 19.60 18.48 -3.69
C ALA A 422 19.15 17.04 -3.98
N ALA A 423 18.50 16.37 -3.01
CA ALA A 423 17.93 15.04 -3.23
C ALA A 423 16.69 15.05 -4.14
N ILE A 424 15.99 16.19 -4.23
CA ILE A 424 14.82 16.38 -5.11
C ILE A 424 15.27 16.82 -6.49
N GLU A 425 16.34 17.59 -6.57
CA GLU A 425 16.94 18.08 -7.82
C GLU A 425 17.27 16.95 -8.78
N ILE A 426 18.00 15.92 -8.32
CA ILE A 426 18.38 14.78 -9.16
C ILE A 426 17.16 14.00 -9.67
N VAL A 427 16.10 13.91 -8.86
CA VAL A 427 14.84 13.27 -9.25
C VAL A 427 14.15 14.10 -10.34
N ASN A 428 14.04 15.40 -10.12
CA ASN A 428 13.41 16.31 -11.09
C ASN A 428 14.18 16.36 -12.41
N GLN A 429 15.51 16.38 -12.38
CA GLN A 429 16.34 16.31 -13.59
C GLN A 429 16.13 15.02 -14.37
N ALA A 430 16.06 13.88 -13.66
CA ALA A 430 15.82 12.58 -14.30
C ALA A 430 14.45 12.53 -14.98
N GLN A 431 13.39 12.96 -14.30
CA GLN A 431 12.03 12.99 -14.82
C GLN A 431 11.89 13.98 -15.98
N ALA A 432 12.41 15.22 -15.82
CA ALA A 432 12.36 16.24 -16.86
C ALA A 432 13.05 15.77 -18.14
N GLN A 433 14.27 15.21 -18.03
CA GLN A 433 15.00 14.71 -19.19
C GLN A 433 14.28 13.58 -19.89
N TYR A 434 13.70 12.63 -19.12
CA TYR A 434 12.91 11.53 -19.67
C TYR A 434 11.71 12.04 -20.47
N VAL A 435 10.98 13.03 -19.94
CA VAL A 435 9.82 13.63 -20.63
C VAL A 435 10.26 14.47 -21.84
N VAL A 436 11.38 15.21 -21.74
CA VAL A 436 11.94 15.95 -22.89
C VAL A 436 12.25 15.01 -24.04
N ASP A 437 12.96 13.88 -23.77
CA ASP A 437 13.34 12.90 -24.78
C ASP A 437 12.08 12.26 -25.42
N TYR A 438 11.07 11.95 -24.61
CA TYR A 438 9.83 11.37 -25.10
C TYR A 438 9.01 12.35 -25.95
N VAL A 439 8.83 13.58 -25.50
CA VAL A 439 8.07 14.62 -26.22
C VAL A 439 8.74 14.90 -27.57
N ALA A 440 10.06 15.03 -27.60
CA ALA A 440 10.79 15.25 -28.83
C ALA A 440 10.62 14.14 -29.86
N ALA A 441 10.57 12.87 -29.40
CA ALA A 441 10.46 11.72 -30.28
C ALA A 441 9.02 11.41 -30.70
N ASN A 442 8.02 11.64 -29.84
CA ASN A 442 6.69 11.04 -30.00
C ASN A 442 5.53 12.07 -30.02
N LEU A 443 5.75 13.30 -29.55
CA LEU A 443 4.70 14.30 -29.36
C LEU A 443 5.06 15.67 -30.02
N PRO A 444 5.28 15.71 -31.34
CA PRO A 444 5.73 16.92 -32.03
C PRO A 444 4.76 18.11 -31.90
N GLN A 445 3.49 17.87 -31.61
CA GLN A 445 2.50 18.93 -31.35
C GLN A 445 2.77 19.72 -30.07
N TYR A 446 3.65 19.25 -29.21
CA TYR A 446 4.08 19.93 -27.97
C TYR A 446 5.52 20.48 -28.07
N ALA A 447 6.14 20.41 -29.23
CA ALA A 447 7.48 20.92 -29.45
C ALA A 447 7.55 22.41 -29.07
N GLY A 448 8.61 22.82 -28.36
CA GLY A 448 8.84 24.17 -27.89
C GLY A 448 8.11 24.59 -26.62
N ILE A 449 7.22 23.74 -26.07
CA ILE A 449 6.65 24.00 -24.74
C ILE A 449 7.72 23.60 -23.69
N PRO A 450 8.04 24.50 -22.72
CA PRO A 450 9.00 24.20 -21.68
C PRO A 450 8.59 22.99 -20.85
N VAL A 451 9.54 22.08 -20.58
CA VAL A 451 9.34 20.93 -19.69
C VAL A 451 9.96 21.24 -18.33
N LEU A 452 9.15 21.20 -17.31
CA LEU A 452 9.53 21.29 -15.90
C LEU A 452 9.30 19.92 -15.23
N SER A 453 9.75 19.78 -14.00
CA SER A 453 9.46 18.60 -13.20
C SER A 453 9.12 18.98 -11.77
N VAL A 454 8.23 18.20 -11.14
CA VAL A 454 7.93 18.31 -9.72
C VAL A 454 8.21 16.98 -9.01
N SER A 455 8.74 17.11 -7.81
CA SER A 455 8.87 16.02 -6.86
C SER A 455 8.82 16.55 -5.44
N ALA A 456 8.62 15.67 -4.46
CA ALA A 456 8.49 16.01 -3.06
C ALA A 456 9.44 15.17 -2.20
N PRO A 457 9.84 15.64 -0.99
CA PRO A 457 10.60 14.84 -0.05
C PRO A 457 9.69 13.78 0.59
N PHE A 458 9.78 12.54 0.12
CA PHE A 458 9.01 11.43 0.66
C PHE A 458 9.38 11.09 2.12
N LYS A 459 10.65 11.33 2.48
CA LYS A 459 11.18 11.23 3.84
C LYS A 459 11.57 12.62 4.32
N SER A 460 10.82 13.16 5.27
CA SER A 460 10.98 14.55 5.78
C SER A 460 10.89 14.65 7.30
N GLY A 461 11.21 13.55 8.02
CA GLY A 461 11.26 13.53 9.49
C GLY A 461 9.94 13.24 10.19
N PHE A 462 8.85 12.91 9.48
CA PHE A 462 7.58 12.53 10.10
C PHE A 462 7.73 11.29 11.00
N GLY A 463 8.47 10.29 10.53
CA GLY A 463 8.83 9.09 11.29
C GLY A 463 9.95 9.28 12.31
N GLY A 464 10.56 10.46 12.39
CA GLY A 464 11.68 10.76 13.28
C GLY A 464 13.01 11.00 12.57
N GLY A 465 14.11 11.06 13.33
CA GLY A 465 15.44 11.38 12.80
C GLY A 465 16.01 10.39 11.78
N ASN A 466 15.44 9.19 11.71
CA ASN A 466 15.78 8.18 10.69
C ASN A 466 14.89 8.26 9.43
N ASP A 467 13.89 9.13 9.43
CA ASP A 467 12.96 9.31 8.30
C ASP A 467 13.42 10.47 7.40
N PHE A 468 14.65 10.38 6.93
CA PHE A 468 15.24 11.26 5.94
C PHE A 468 16.00 10.44 4.90
N THR A 469 16.04 10.91 3.66
CA THR A 469 16.96 10.40 2.63
C THR A 469 18.35 10.94 2.92
N ASP A 470 19.35 10.07 2.84
CA ASP A 470 20.74 10.42 3.10
C ASP A 470 21.72 9.56 2.28
N VAL A 471 22.08 10.08 1.13
CA VAL A 471 23.04 9.44 0.22
C VAL A 471 24.39 10.12 0.34
N ALA A 472 25.37 9.43 0.92
CA ALA A 472 26.74 9.95 1.09
C ALA A 472 27.44 10.18 -0.25
N ALA A 473 28.43 11.07 -0.26
CA ALA A 473 29.37 11.19 -1.39
C ALA A 473 30.12 9.88 -1.60
N GLY A 474 30.38 9.53 -2.86
CA GLY A 474 31.02 8.28 -3.27
C GLY A 474 30.16 7.47 -4.23
N ASN A 475 30.17 6.14 -4.09
CA ASN A 475 29.38 5.25 -4.91
C ASN A 475 27.89 5.42 -4.64
N VAL A 476 27.09 5.47 -5.70
CA VAL A 476 25.64 5.44 -5.68
C VAL A 476 25.20 4.06 -6.17
N ALA A 477 24.53 3.32 -5.32
CA ALA A 477 23.96 2.01 -5.63
C ALA A 477 22.43 2.08 -5.80
N ILE A 478 21.81 0.97 -6.17
CA ILE A 478 20.37 0.88 -6.39
C ILE A 478 19.58 1.29 -5.14
N ASN A 479 20.02 0.87 -3.94
CA ASN A 479 19.39 1.26 -2.68
C ASN A 479 19.39 2.77 -2.47
N ASN A 480 20.43 3.48 -2.89
CA ASN A 480 20.52 4.93 -2.80
C ASN A 480 19.52 5.61 -3.76
N ALA A 481 19.40 5.12 -4.99
CA ALA A 481 18.41 5.63 -5.94
C ALA A 481 16.98 5.36 -5.45
N ALA A 482 16.73 4.21 -4.85
CA ALA A 482 15.44 3.87 -4.25
C ALA A 482 15.14 4.71 -2.99
N ASP A 483 16.16 5.12 -2.22
CA ASP A 483 15.99 6.04 -1.10
C ASP A 483 15.69 7.48 -1.56
N LEU A 484 16.20 7.88 -2.73
CA LEU A 484 15.86 9.16 -3.37
C LEU A 484 14.43 9.17 -3.91
N TYR A 485 13.92 8.04 -4.42
CA TYR A 485 12.54 7.90 -4.89
C TYR A 485 11.89 6.62 -4.33
N LEU A 486 11.17 6.77 -3.22
CA LEU A 486 10.70 5.66 -2.39
C LEU A 486 9.59 4.83 -3.06
N TYR A 487 8.63 5.48 -3.71
CA TYR A 487 7.43 4.82 -4.23
C TYR A 487 7.61 4.30 -5.67
N PRO A 488 6.96 3.19 -6.06
CA PRO A 488 7.03 2.63 -7.41
C PRO A 488 6.09 3.33 -8.40
N ASN A 489 5.85 4.62 -8.20
CA ASN A 489 5.06 5.43 -9.12
C ASN A 489 5.68 5.44 -10.51
N THR A 490 4.86 5.56 -11.56
CA THR A 490 5.31 5.73 -12.93
C THR A 490 5.37 7.22 -13.32
N VAL A 491 6.25 7.57 -14.28
CA VAL A 491 6.37 8.94 -14.77
C VAL A 491 5.16 9.32 -15.60
N TYR A 492 4.54 10.43 -15.28
CA TYR A 492 3.49 11.06 -16.08
C TYR A 492 3.92 12.46 -16.51
N ALA A 493 3.43 12.92 -17.67
CA ALA A 493 3.57 14.30 -18.12
C ALA A 493 2.20 14.93 -18.25
N VAL A 494 2.01 16.09 -17.63
CA VAL A 494 0.78 16.87 -17.71
C VAL A 494 1.04 18.22 -18.37
N LYS A 495 0.08 18.69 -19.19
CA LYS A 495 0.14 20.04 -19.78
C LYS A 495 -0.66 20.99 -18.90
N VAL A 496 -0.02 22.04 -18.41
CA VAL A 496 -0.61 23.02 -17.48
C VAL A 496 -0.35 24.44 -17.95
N SER A 497 -1.18 25.38 -17.49
CA SER A 497 -0.95 26.84 -17.65
C SER A 497 -0.13 27.41 -16.50
N GLY A 498 0.36 28.63 -16.63
CA GLY A 498 1.04 29.34 -15.54
C GLY A 498 0.13 29.56 -14.32
N SER A 499 -1.17 29.76 -14.53
CA SER A 499 -2.14 29.82 -13.43
C SER A 499 -2.31 28.47 -12.71
N ASP A 500 -2.34 27.35 -13.45
CA ASP A 500 -2.38 26.02 -12.86
C ASP A 500 -1.11 25.73 -12.05
N LEU A 501 0.05 26.10 -12.60
CA LEU A 501 1.34 25.93 -11.95
C LEU A 501 1.41 26.72 -10.63
N LYS A 502 0.91 27.96 -10.63
CA LYS A 502 0.80 28.75 -9.40
C LYS A 502 -0.12 28.09 -8.39
N ALA A 503 -1.31 27.61 -8.81
CA ALA A 503 -2.25 26.91 -7.92
C ALA A 503 -1.67 25.62 -7.35
N TRP A 504 -0.85 24.90 -8.13
CA TRP A 504 -0.11 23.73 -7.67
C TRP A 504 0.83 24.08 -6.53
N LEU A 505 1.70 25.09 -6.74
CA LEU A 505 2.67 25.53 -5.74
C LEU A 505 2.00 26.13 -4.50
N GLU A 506 0.87 26.84 -4.65
CA GLU A 506 0.06 27.33 -3.51
C GLU A 506 -0.46 26.18 -2.66
N THR A 507 -0.88 25.06 -3.30
CA THR A 507 -1.32 23.85 -2.60
C THR A 507 -0.15 23.20 -1.88
N ALA A 508 1.01 23.06 -2.52
CA ALA A 508 2.24 22.54 -1.91
C ALA A 508 2.67 23.38 -0.69
N ALA A 509 2.50 24.72 -0.76
CA ALA A 509 2.86 25.63 0.32
C ALA A 509 1.98 25.49 1.59
N GLN A 510 0.94 24.62 1.60
CA GLN A 510 0.25 24.21 2.83
C GLN A 510 1.20 23.49 3.82
N ARG A 511 2.37 23.06 3.32
CA ARG A 511 3.46 22.51 4.16
C ARG A 511 3.83 23.45 5.31
N PHE A 512 3.61 24.73 5.18
CA PHE A 512 4.03 25.74 6.16
C PHE A 512 2.86 26.25 6.99
N ASN A 513 3.11 26.51 8.27
CA ASN A 513 2.23 27.34 9.08
C ASN A 513 2.31 28.80 8.66
N ARG A 514 1.29 29.57 8.96
CA ARG A 514 1.36 31.02 8.85
C ARG A 514 2.21 31.58 9.99
N ILE A 515 3.20 32.39 9.64
CA ILE A 515 4.08 33.08 10.59
C ILE A 515 3.58 34.52 10.82
N ASP A 516 3.40 34.89 12.05
CA ASP A 516 3.12 36.27 12.45
C ASP A 516 4.44 36.95 12.86
N PRO A 517 4.95 37.91 12.08
CA PRO A 517 6.22 38.58 12.37
C PRO A 517 6.26 39.34 13.70
N SER A 518 5.10 39.70 14.24
CA SER A 518 5.00 40.48 15.49
C SER A 518 5.12 39.65 16.76
N LEU A 519 4.97 38.33 16.68
CA LEU A 519 5.03 37.46 17.84
C LEU A 519 6.46 37.26 18.33
N THR A 520 6.65 37.36 19.65
CA THR A 520 7.93 37.11 20.33
C THR A 520 8.12 35.64 20.72
N ALA A 521 7.03 34.89 20.81
CA ALA A 521 7.07 33.45 21.09
C ALA A 521 7.59 32.69 19.87
N ALA A 522 8.19 31.51 20.14
CA ALA A 522 8.61 30.60 19.06
C ALA A 522 7.42 30.12 18.23
N GLN A 523 7.56 30.13 16.90
CA GLN A 523 6.54 29.68 15.97
C GLN A 523 7.06 28.50 15.14
N ALA A 524 6.29 27.41 15.11
CA ALA A 524 6.63 26.25 14.28
C ALA A 524 6.38 26.59 12.78
N LEU A 525 7.40 26.44 11.96
CA LEU A 525 7.30 26.68 10.51
C LEU A 525 6.49 25.59 9.80
N ILE A 526 6.72 24.34 10.16
CA ILE A 526 6.16 23.18 9.45
C ILE A 526 4.79 22.83 10.02
N SER A 527 3.80 22.72 9.15
CA SER A 527 2.43 22.31 9.48
C SER A 527 2.30 20.76 9.54
N SER A 528 1.09 20.27 9.80
CA SER A 528 0.77 18.84 9.69
C SER A 528 0.60 18.35 8.25
N TYR A 529 0.68 19.23 7.25
CA TYR A 529 0.58 18.85 5.84
C TYR A 529 1.74 17.93 5.45
N PRO A 530 1.47 16.77 4.81
CA PRO A 530 2.50 15.76 4.57
C PRO A 530 3.64 16.27 3.69
N GLY A 531 4.89 15.88 4.01
CA GLY A 531 6.06 16.23 3.20
C GLY A 531 5.98 15.71 1.76
N TYR A 532 5.39 14.54 1.53
CA TYR A 532 5.18 13.99 0.18
C TYR A 532 4.19 14.79 -0.68
N ASN A 533 3.50 15.77 -0.12
CA ASN A 533 2.69 16.75 -0.84
C ASN A 533 3.37 18.13 -0.97
N PHE A 534 4.60 18.29 -0.46
CA PHE A 534 5.38 19.48 -0.70
C PHE A 534 6.11 19.37 -2.04
N ASP A 535 5.35 19.41 -3.12
CA ASP A 535 5.88 19.38 -4.48
C ASP A 535 6.73 20.62 -4.77
N MET A 536 7.96 20.40 -5.19
CA MET A 536 8.92 21.44 -5.56
C MET A 536 9.26 21.34 -7.03
N ILE A 537 9.24 22.48 -7.73
CA ILE A 537 9.84 22.61 -9.04
C ILE A 537 11.28 23.06 -8.82
N THR A 538 12.22 22.25 -9.28
CA THR A 538 13.63 22.59 -9.27
C THR A 538 14.13 22.65 -10.71
N SER A 539 14.69 23.78 -11.09
CA SER A 539 15.24 24.03 -12.41
C SER A 539 16.02 25.36 -12.39
N PRO A 540 17.20 25.44 -12.96
CA PRO A 540 17.97 26.70 -13.01
C PRO A 540 17.23 27.83 -13.76
N ASP A 541 16.28 27.47 -14.62
CA ASP A 541 15.45 28.41 -15.38
C ASP A 541 14.18 28.88 -14.65
N PHE A 542 13.84 28.28 -13.49
CA PHE A 542 12.58 28.53 -12.80
C PHE A 542 12.81 29.02 -11.37
N SER A 543 12.07 30.07 -10.96
CA SER A 543 12.18 30.53 -9.57
C SER A 543 10.86 31.09 -9.03
N TYR A 544 10.68 30.98 -7.71
CA TYR A 544 9.55 31.52 -6.98
C TYR A 544 9.88 31.79 -5.51
N GLU A 545 9.04 32.57 -4.86
CA GLU A 545 9.13 32.86 -3.42
C GLU A 545 7.88 32.35 -2.70
N ILE A 546 8.08 31.88 -1.46
CA ILE A 546 7.01 31.45 -0.57
C ILE A 546 6.90 32.44 0.60
N ASP A 547 5.84 33.24 0.64
CA ASP A 547 5.55 34.15 1.74
C ASP A 547 4.73 33.44 2.81
N VAL A 548 5.41 32.96 3.86
CA VAL A 548 4.78 32.28 4.98
C VAL A 548 3.99 33.20 5.91
N THR A 549 4.02 34.51 5.71
CA THR A 549 3.17 35.45 6.47
C THR A 549 1.75 35.51 5.92
N GLN A 550 1.54 35.03 4.69
CA GLN A 550 0.26 35.06 4.03
C GLN A 550 -0.58 33.82 4.31
N ALA A 551 -1.89 33.96 4.09
CA ALA A 551 -2.79 32.80 4.08
C ALA A 551 -2.50 31.90 2.87
N VAL A 552 -2.83 30.61 3.00
CA VAL A 552 -2.81 29.66 1.88
C VAL A 552 -3.63 30.23 0.70
N GLY A 553 -3.12 30.08 -0.50
CA GLY A 553 -3.68 30.66 -1.74
C GLY A 553 -3.09 32.02 -2.12
N ASN A 554 -2.28 32.64 -1.25
CA ASN A 554 -1.59 33.92 -1.50
C ASN A 554 -0.12 33.89 -1.07
N ARG A 555 0.52 32.72 -1.12
CA ARG A 555 1.90 32.52 -0.64
C ARG A 555 2.94 32.57 -1.76
N ILE A 556 2.55 32.24 -2.99
CA ILE A 556 3.48 32.15 -4.11
C ILE A 556 3.63 33.52 -4.80
N HIS A 557 4.85 34.06 -4.70
CA HIS A 557 5.25 35.36 -5.27
C HIS A 557 6.41 35.19 -6.23
N ASN A 558 6.64 36.19 -7.05
CA ASN A 558 7.79 36.32 -7.96
C ASN A 558 8.04 35.10 -8.83
N LEU A 559 6.94 34.41 -9.24
CA LEU A 559 7.00 33.22 -10.10
C LEU A 559 7.59 33.63 -11.46
N SER A 560 8.76 33.10 -11.79
CA SER A 560 9.47 33.46 -13.04
C SER A 560 10.05 32.24 -13.76
N TYR A 561 10.14 32.34 -15.08
CA TYR A 561 10.80 31.38 -15.96
C TYR A 561 11.76 32.14 -16.88
N LYS A 562 13.04 31.72 -16.89
CA LYS A 562 14.16 32.40 -17.61
C LYS A 562 14.24 33.88 -17.31
N GLY A 563 14.02 34.23 -16.04
CA GLY A 563 14.08 35.62 -15.56
C GLY A 563 12.89 36.51 -15.94
N ALA A 564 11.88 36.00 -16.65
CA ALA A 564 10.64 36.71 -16.96
C ALA A 564 9.47 36.21 -16.09
N PRO A 565 8.55 37.10 -15.65
CA PRO A 565 7.35 36.67 -14.93
C PRO A 565 6.54 35.62 -15.74
N VAL A 566 6.05 34.59 -15.08
CA VAL A 566 5.20 33.57 -15.71
C VAL A 566 3.82 34.16 -15.98
N ALA A 567 3.40 34.21 -17.26
CA ALA A 567 2.05 34.62 -17.62
C ALA A 567 1.02 33.55 -17.26
N SER A 568 -0.20 33.94 -16.89
CA SER A 568 -1.26 33.04 -16.44
C SER A 568 -1.64 31.98 -17.46
N ASP A 569 -1.54 32.29 -18.75
CA ASP A 569 -1.85 31.41 -19.88
C ASP A 569 -0.61 30.75 -20.50
N GLN A 570 0.59 31.02 -20.01
CA GLN A 570 1.82 30.40 -20.48
C GLN A 570 1.77 28.90 -20.29
N ALA A 571 1.99 28.13 -21.35
CA ALA A 571 1.93 26.67 -21.30
C ALA A 571 3.25 26.08 -20.81
N PHE A 572 3.14 25.05 -19.99
CA PHE A 572 4.22 24.19 -19.53
C PHE A 572 3.84 22.72 -19.64
N ILE A 573 4.82 21.86 -19.80
CA ILE A 573 4.69 20.41 -19.56
C ILE A 573 5.38 20.15 -18.23
N VAL A 574 4.72 19.44 -17.32
CA VAL A 574 5.29 19.09 -16.02
C VAL A 574 5.40 17.58 -15.92
N ALA A 575 6.63 17.11 -15.77
CA ALA A 575 6.91 15.72 -15.39
C ALA A 575 6.57 15.53 -13.90
N THR A 576 5.81 14.49 -13.60
CA THR A 576 5.37 14.16 -12.26
C THR A 576 5.15 12.64 -12.17
N ASN A 577 4.40 12.16 -11.20
CA ASN A 577 4.04 10.75 -11.09
C ASN A 577 2.56 10.49 -11.37
N ASN A 578 2.22 9.22 -11.63
CA ASN A 578 0.84 8.78 -11.89
C ASN A 578 -0.12 9.17 -10.76
N TYR A 579 0.28 9.01 -9.50
CA TYR A 579 -0.54 9.37 -8.34
C TYR A 579 -0.92 10.85 -8.37
N ARG A 580 0.06 11.75 -8.55
CA ARG A 580 -0.17 13.19 -8.60
C ARG A 580 -1.01 13.60 -9.81
N ALA A 581 -0.67 13.09 -10.99
CA ALA A 581 -1.37 13.43 -12.23
C ALA A 581 -2.85 12.99 -12.22
N SER A 582 -3.19 11.96 -11.48
CA SER A 582 -4.55 11.37 -11.38
C SER A 582 -5.38 11.89 -10.19
N GLY A 583 -4.95 12.95 -9.50
CA GLY A 583 -5.72 13.57 -8.42
C GLY A 583 -5.16 13.38 -7.02
N GLY A 584 -4.12 12.56 -6.85
CA GLY A 584 -3.52 12.30 -5.54
C GLY A 584 -3.06 13.57 -4.83
N GLY A 585 -3.44 13.71 -3.55
CA GLY A 585 -3.18 14.90 -2.75
C GLY A 585 -4.10 16.07 -3.02
N ASN A 586 -5.14 15.92 -3.84
CA ASN A 586 -6.17 16.93 -4.15
C ASN A 586 -5.60 18.24 -4.70
N PHE A 587 -4.62 18.16 -5.60
CA PHE A 587 -4.06 19.34 -6.26
C PHE A 587 -5.04 19.87 -7.34
N PRO A 588 -5.32 21.17 -7.37
CA PRO A 588 -6.32 21.75 -8.27
C PRO A 588 -6.05 21.43 -9.74
N GLY A 589 -7.06 20.90 -10.43
CA GLY A 589 -6.99 20.61 -11.86
C GLY A 589 -6.08 19.44 -12.26
N LEU A 590 -5.65 18.63 -11.30
CA LEU A 590 -4.94 17.36 -11.54
C LEU A 590 -5.90 16.20 -11.25
N ASP A 591 -6.70 15.86 -12.23
CA ASP A 591 -7.74 14.82 -12.19
C ASP A 591 -7.56 13.78 -13.31
N GLY A 592 -6.38 13.74 -13.91
CA GLY A 592 -6.06 12.93 -15.07
C GLY A 592 -6.30 13.59 -16.42
N SER A 593 -7.20 14.59 -16.50
CA SER A 593 -7.60 15.22 -17.77
C SER A 593 -6.49 15.99 -18.50
N LYS A 594 -5.47 16.45 -17.75
CA LYS A 594 -4.32 17.19 -18.30
C LYS A 594 -3.15 16.31 -18.70
N THR A 595 -3.27 14.99 -18.52
CA THR A 595 -2.20 14.03 -18.86
C THR A 595 -2.04 13.95 -20.38
N ILE A 596 -0.82 14.24 -20.84
CA ILE A 596 -0.42 14.11 -22.25
C ILE A 596 0.43 12.86 -22.50
N TYR A 597 1.01 12.30 -21.46
CA TYR A 597 1.77 11.07 -21.51
C TYR A 597 1.72 10.32 -20.15
N ALA A 598 1.32 9.07 -20.20
CA ALA A 598 1.35 8.11 -19.10
C ALA A 598 2.42 7.08 -19.40
N SER A 599 3.59 7.25 -18.77
CA SER A 599 4.72 6.33 -18.99
C SER A 599 4.48 4.97 -18.36
N PRO A 600 4.97 3.91 -19.00
CA PRO A 600 5.12 2.62 -18.35
C PRO A 600 6.24 2.55 -17.31
N ASP A 601 7.22 3.43 -17.37
CA ASP A 601 8.42 3.32 -16.58
C ASP A 601 8.25 3.93 -15.19
N ALA A 602 8.73 3.21 -14.16
CA ALA A 602 8.71 3.73 -12.79
C ALA A 602 9.69 4.90 -12.65
N ASN A 603 9.33 5.90 -11.87
CA ASN A 603 10.19 7.06 -11.59
C ASN A 603 11.55 6.64 -11.05
N ARG A 604 11.61 5.60 -10.21
CA ARG A 604 12.85 5.02 -9.69
C ARG A 604 13.74 4.46 -10.80
N ASP A 605 13.17 3.75 -11.75
CA ASP A 605 13.92 3.16 -12.87
C ASP A 605 14.42 4.23 -13.83
N VAL A 606 13.63 5.28 -14.04
CA VAL A 606 14.04 6.48 -14.77
C VAL A 606 15.20 7.17 -14.07
N LEU A 607 15.16 7.32 -12.74
CA LEU A 607 16.27 7.86 -11.95
C LEU A 607 17.52 6.98 -12.02
N ILE A 608 17.40 5.67 -11.87
CA ILE A 608 18.52 4.72 -12.01
C ILE A 608 19.13 4.81 -13.41
N SER A 609 18.30 4.87 -14.45
CA SER A 609 18.75 5.02 -15.83
C SER A 609 19.46 6.34 -16.09
N TYR A 610 18.95 7.43 -15.49
CA TYR A 610 19.60 8.73 -15.53
C TYR A 610 20.98 8.68 -14.87
N ILE A 611 21.10 8.12 -13.65
CA ILE A 611 22.37 7.98 -12.92
C ILE A 611 23.36 7.13 -13.72
N LYS A 612 22.93 6.01 -14.28
CA LYS A 612 23.78 5.16 -15.16
C LYS A 612 24.28 5.89 -16.40
N ARG A 613 23.48 6.80 -16.97
CA ARG A 613 23.82 7.61 -18.14
C ARG A 613 24.85 8.68 -17.81
N VAL A 614 24.63 9.46 -16.74
CA VAL A 614 25.53 10.53 -16.33
C VAL A 614 26.78 10.01 -15.64
N LYS A 615 26.72 8.83 -15.03
CA LYS A 615 27.79 8.11 -14.31
C LYS A 615 28.33 8.82 -13.07
N ALA A 616 28.57 10.12 -13.16
CA ALA A 616 29.06 10.95 -12.06
C ALA A 616 28.08 12.12 -11.84
N ILE A 617 27.42 12.09 -10.70
CA ILE A 617 26.56 13.18 -10.21
C ILE A 617 27.48 14.22 -9.57
N SER A 618 27.36 15.48 -9.98
CA SER A 618 28.23 16.53 -9.46
C SER A 618 27.42 17.68 -8.82
N SER A 619 27.96 18.22 -7.74
CA SER A 619 27.35 19.35 -7.02
C SER A 619 27.17 20.60 -7.88
N THR A 620 27.95 20.75 -8.94
CA THR A 620 27.86 21.89 -9.86
C THR A 620 26.77 21.78 -10.91
N VAL A 621 26.29 20.55 -11.21
CA VAL A 621 25.27 20.28 -12.23
C VAL A 621 23.99 19.75 -11.59
N ASN A 622 24.11 18.94 -10.55
CA ASN A 622 23.00 18.23 -9.94
C ASN A 622 22.74 18.66 -8.48
N GLY A 623 23.46 19.66 -7.99
CA GLY A 623 23.24 20.25 -6.69
C GLY A 623 22.00 21.13 -6.66
N SER A 624 21.60 21.60 -5.47
CA SER A 624 20.46 22.50 -5.33
C SER A 624 20.67 23.80 -6.10
N ASP A 625 19.77 24.11 -7.02
CA ASP A 625 19.73 25.34 -7.80
C ASP A 625 19.00 26.49 -7.10
N ARG A 626 18.39 26.22 -5.93
CA ARG A 626 17.60 27.17 -5.14
C ARG A 626 16.49 27.84 -5.94
N SER A 627 15.78 27.09 -6.73
CA SER A 627 14.62 27.53 -7.51
C SER A 627 13.53 28.17 -6.64
N TRP A 628 13.53 27.91 -5.34
CA TRP A 628 12.62 28.56 -4.42
C TRP A 628 13.30 29.05 -3.12
N ARG A 629 12.70 30.05 -2.50
CA ARG A 629 13.10 30.59 -1.20
C ARG A 629 11.91 31.18 -0.47
N PHE A 630 12.06 31.43 0.83
CA PHE A 630 11.08 32.23 1.54
C PHE A 630 11.20 33.71 1.18
N THR A 631 10.07 34.41 1.13
CA THR A 631 10.06 35.86 1.09
C THR A 631 10.69 36.38 2.37
N LYS A 632 11.62 37.35 2.22
CA LYS A 632 12.34 37.89 3.36
C LYS A 632 11.43 38.67 4.29
N VAL A 633 11.45 38.30 5.58
CA VAL A 633 10.68 38.93 6.66
C VAL A 633 11.44 38.89 7.97
N ALA A 634 11.52 40.04 8.65
CA ALA A 634 12.07 40.09 10.02
C ALA A 634 10.99 39.65 11.02
N THR A 635 11.32 38.74 11.91
CA THR A 635 10.42 38.24 12.96
C THR A 635 10.96 38.60 14.34
N HIS A 636 10.07 38.94 15.29
CA HIS A 636 10.47 39.25 16.68
C HIS A 636 10.82 37.97 17.47
N GLY A 637 10.18 36.86 17.19
CA GLY A 637 10.43 35.57 17.80
C GLY A 637 11.06 34.56 16.85
N PRO A 638 11.63 33.48 17.37
CA PRO A 638 12.26 32.44 16.54
C PRO A 638 11.22 31.68 15.72
N VAL A 639 11.52 31.46 14.44
CA VAL A 639 10.78 30.53 13.58
C VAL A 639 11.50 29.21 13.60
N THR A 640 10.79 28.11 13.97
CA THR A 640 11.41 26.83 14.27
C THR A 640 10.94 25.71 13.36
N PHE A 641 11.81 24.75 13.12
CA PHE A 641 11.51 23.50 12.41
C PHE A 641 12.31 22.33 13.01
N LYS A 642 12.00 21.11 12.59
CA LYS A 642 12.68 19.92 13.11
C LYS A 642 13.46 19.22 12.01
N SER A 643 14.64 18.67 12.37
CA SER A 643 15.45 17.83 11.51
C SER A 643 16.32 16.89 12.37
N ALA A 644 17.12 16.03 11.76
CA ALA A 644 18.08 15.22 12.51
C ALA A 644 19.12 16.10 13.20
N PRO A 645 19.67 15.69 14.35
CA PRO A 645 20.58 16.52 15.16
C PRO A 645 21.96 16.70 14.53
N ASN A 646 22.64 17.79 14.93
CA ASN A 646 24.06 18.07 14.62
C ASN A 646 24.37 18.29 13.13
N LEU A 647 23.44 18.91 12.37
CA LEU A 647 23.54 19.11 10.92
C LEU A 647 23.75 20.58 10.48
N VAL A 648 24.05 21.52 11.41
CA VAL A 648 24.24 22.95 11.06
C VAL A 648 25.33 23.11 9.99
N ALA A 649 26.48 22.41 10.13
CA ALA A 649 27.54 22.46 9.16
C ALA A 649 27.10 21.96 7.76
N LEU A 650 26.21 20.96 7.69
CA LEU A 650 25.63 20.48 6.45
C LEU A 650 24.76 21.56 5.82
N ALA A 651 23.87 22.22 6.60
CA ALA A 651 23.03 23.32 6.14
C ALA A 651 23.89 24.44 5.54
N GLN A 652 24.95 24.87 6.27
CA GLN A 652 25.87 25.91 5.81
C GLN A 652 26.60 25.52 4.52
N SER A 653 27.05 24.26 4.40
CA SER A 653 27.69 23.76 3.17
C SER A 653 26.74 23.74 1.96
N ARG A 654 25.42 23.75 2.21
CA ARG A 654 24.36 23.86 1.21
C ARG A 654 23.92 25.31 1.00
N GLY A 655 24.59 26.27 1.64
CA GLY A 655 24.32 27.69 1.56
C GLY A 655 23.04 28.11 2.29
N ILE A 656 22.56 27.30 3.23
CA ILE A 656 21.54 27.68 4.20
C ILE A 656 22.26 28.17 5.45
N GLY A 657 22.75 29.42 5.37
CA GLY A 657 23.56 30.03 6.46
C GLY A 657 22.73 30.59 7.62
N ASN A 658 21.43 30.72 7.39
CA ASN A 658 20.48 31.34 8.32
C ASN A 658 19.78 30.36 9.27
N VAL A 659 20.31 29.16 9.47
CA VAL A 659 19.79 28.16 10.42
C VAL A 659 20.72 27.96 11.61
N ALA A 660 20.12 27.75 12.79
CA ALA A 660 20.82 27.41 14.01
C ALA A 660 20.08 26.30 14.76
N GLN A 661 20.82 25.36 15.36
CA GLN A 661 20.23 24.35 16.22
C GLN A 661 19.97 24.92 17.60
N LEU A 662 18.71 24.91 18.04
CA LEU A 662 18.29 25.40 19.35
C LEU A 662 18.33 24.30 20.41
N GLN A 663 17.91 23.09 20.04
CA GLN A 663 17.87 21.93 20.94
C GLN A 663 18.36 20.69 20.18
N ALA A 664 19.16 19.86 20.84
CA ALA A 664 19.66 18.60 20.24
C ALA A 664 18.62 17.47 20.26
N ASP A 665 17.62 17.57 21.13
CA ASP A 665 16.48 16.63 21.24
C ASP A 665 15.20 17.45 21.42
N ASP A 666 14.18 17.15 20.62
CA ASP A 666 12.87 17.81 20.69
C ASP A 666 11.96 17.24 21.80
N GLY A 667 12.43 16.24 22.54
CA GLY A 667 11.71 15.57 23.62
C GLY A 667 10.64 14.57 23.16
N SER A 668 10.51 14.33 21.85
CA SER A 668 9.52 13.38 21.31
C SER A 668 9.94 11.91 21.40
N GLY A 669 11.21 11.63 21.71
CA GLY A 669 11.80 10.29 21.64
C GLY A 669 12.01 9.79 20.21
N LYS A 670 11.89 10.69 19.22
CA LYS A 670 12.03 10.37 17.78
C LYS A 670 13.41 10.74 17.21
N SER A 671 14.39 11.07 18.04
CA SER A 671 15.74 11.51 17.63
C SER A 671 15.72 12.70 16.67
N LEU A 672 14.88 13.70 16.94
CA LEU A 672 14.80 14.94 16.20
C LEU A 672 15.36 16.10 17.05
N ALA A 673 16.04 17.02 16.39
CA ALA A 673 16.50 18.29 16.95
C ALA A 673 15.55 19.43 16.55
N VAL A 674 15.54 20.50 17.34
CA VAL A 674 14.85 21.76 17.01
C VAL A 674 15.85 22.74 16.44
N TYR A 675 15.54 23.28 15.28
CA TYR A 675 16.30 24.33 14.61
C TYR A 675 15.48 25.62 14.54
N SER A 676 16.16 26.76 14.44
CA SER A 676 15.56 28.00 14.00
C SER A 676 16.05 28.38 12.60
N ILE A 677 15.23 29.13 11.89
CA ILE A 677 15.59 29.78 10.63
C ILE A 677 15.33 31.29 10.75
N ASP A 678 16.30 32.09 10.32
CA ASP A 678 16.15 33.54 10.18
C ASP A 678 15.59 33.88 8.80
N LEU A 679 14.32 34.24 8.75
CA LEU A 679 13.64 34.58 7.51
C LEU A 679 14.00 35.96 6.97
N SER A 680 14.80 36.78 7.67
CA SER A 680 15.24 38.09 7.17
C SER A 680 16.42 38.04 6.21
N GLN A 681 17.08 36.88 6.07
CA GLN A 681 18.29 36.68 5.27
C GLN A 681 18.06 36.05 3.92
#